data_6a4794f052d5604c047210588bdb1ddd
#
_entry.id   6a4794f052d5604c047210588bdb1ddd
#
_cell.length_a   1.000
_cell.length_b   1.000
_cell.length_c   1.000
_cell.angle_alpha   90.00
_cell.angle_beta   90.00
_cell.angle_gamma   90.00
#
_symmetry.space_group_name_H-M   'P 1'
#
loop_
_entity.id
_entity.type
_entity.pdbx_description
1 polymer ?
#
loop_
_entity_poly.entity_id
_entity_poly.type
_entity_poly.pdbx_seq_one_letter_code
_entity_poly.pdbx_strand_id
1 'polypeptide(L)'
;MVMKDMISVVVCTYNQASTIGRALDSILRQRCPWPVEIVVGDDHSTDSTLSICRDYERRYGERVRVIAHKRNLGVLGNYVGCLMSCRGKYIADLAGDDEWADDGKLAMQLEYMESHPDTAIVHTDYILRDATTGLLTLPPRYHLQREPYGGEDFVRDMMSRDVRPPVHLCTAMYRMSLFRECMKEWPQYFVGGRYPCEDIQITALMAMRGKVAYIDKVTLFYTIGGESVSHNNGRRRHCQLIKGCIDLSADIARTLNITAPEVWRHLGRISDVMLCDAMASGDRTLRDECLDIISRHGLSIGWRGKAAKAIMRMPGLWRWMQDALSWAGDNSRRNQPKERLQDCEAGNGSDNMTEGFSERGSDKGRTGVTESFLENGSDNMTESFLERDIDTDGTGVRKPRKKILFVIEGLSLRGGLERVMADRMNALAGRGHEIVMVEVYDHGDSPDAFYISPEVRRIRLGIRKRGLWMKPWQFHEVMRATRRVVDEEKPDAMTAAALLGVMVYGMSAHRTRMIYESHGARRFMPLKLMVRRMERRVDTVVTLTTADAMEYAIARHKVVIPNYSDISSLSSGTSGTSGSSGASGPSGSSGLSGPSGPSGTSGTSGTSGASGNPGNPGASSQTIISLGRLTPQKDFAMLLRAWHIVSKAVPTANLAIYGDGPERNMLERLAVQLGISGSVSLNHSVSDVEAVYSRASLLVMSSRFEGFGMVILEAMQRGVAVVSVDAPHGPRDLLGGGGGILTERSPQALADAIIRLLTDPALTQRIGHDATKAADRYDKDRIISMWEDVMAGNA
;
A
#
# COMPACT_ATOMS: atom_id res chain seq x y z
N MET A 1 10.80 35.38 33.19
CA MET A 1 9.38 35.61 32.91
C MET A 1 8.61 34.45 33.56
N VAL A 2 7.66 34.76 34.46
CA VAL A 2 6.84 33.72 35.10
C VAL A 2 5.91 33.14 34.05
N MET A 3 5.97 31.81 33.86
CA MET A 3 5.08 31.09 32.94
C MET A 3 3.69 31.06 33.54
N LYS A 4 2.69 31.29 32.72
CA LYS A 4 1.27 31.28 33.14
C LYS A 4 0.73 29.85 32.94
N ASP A 5 -0.25 29.49 33.75
CA ASP A 5 -1.04 28.26 33.55
C ASP A 5 -1.89 28.40 32.28
N MET A 6 -1.26 28.26 31.17
CA MET A 6 -1.82 28.34 29.81
C MET A 6 -1.01 27.49 28.84
N ILE A 7 -1.58 27.23 27.69
CA ILE A 7 -0.93 26.56 26.57
C ILE A 7 -0.65 27.59 25.47
N SER A 8 0.59 27.64 24.99
CA SER A 8 0.91 28.38 23.76
C SER A 8 0.96 27.42 22.57
N VAL A 9 0.18 27.71 21.54
CA VAL A 9 0.23 26.95 20.27
C VAL A 9 1.07 27.75 19.29
N VAL A 10 2.16 27.16 18.81
CA VAL A 10 3.02 27.74 17.79
C VAL A 10 2.57 27.29 16.42
N VAL A 11 2.38 28.23 15.50
CA VAL A 11 2.03 27.97 14.10
C VAL A 11 3.06 28.62 13.20
N CYS A 12 3.92 27.83 12.55
CA CYS A 12 4.86 28.31 11.54
C CYS A 12 4.24 28.25 10.15
N THR A 13 4.37 29.32 9.37
CA THR A 13 3.81 29.39 8.02
C THR A 13 4.71 30.14 7.04
N TYR A 14 4.68 29.72 5.78
CA TYR A 14 5.34 30.40 4.64
C TYR A 14 4.62 30.02 3.35
N ASN A 15 4.01 30.99 2.68
CA ASN A 15 3.26 30.78 1.41
C ASN A 15 2.18 29.68 1.50
N GLN A 16 1.32 29.76 2.53
CA GLN A 16 0.28 28.77 2.82
C GLN A 16 -1.12 29.38 2.87
N ALA A 17 -1.40 30.36 2.00
CA ALA A 17 -2.68 31.08 1.97
C ALA A 17 -3.90 30.16 1.84
N SER A 18 -3.77 29.03 1.14
CA SER A 18 -4.88 28.08 0.92
C SER A 18 -5.17 27.17 2.14
N THR A 19 -4.29 27.09 3.12
CA THR A 19 -4.36 26.13 4.22
C THR A 19 -4.37 26.75 5.60
N ILE A 20 -3.69 27.88 5.79
CA ILE A 20 -3.49 28.51 7.10
C ILE A 20 -4.79 28.81 7.86
N GLY A 21 -5.86 29.18 7.16
CA GLY A 21 -7.17 29.39 7.78
C GLY A 21 -7.71 28.12 8.45
N ARG A 22 -7.63 26.98 7.75
CA ARG A 22 -8.03 25.67 8.28
C ARG A 22 -7.20 25.25 9.48
N ALA A 23 -5.89 25.51 9.46
CA ALA A 23 -4.99 25.23 10.58
C ALA A 23 -5.43 26.03 11.82
N LEU A 24 -5.60 27.34 11.68
CA LEU A 24 -6.01 28.23 12.77
C LEU A 24 -7.41 27.89 13.32
N ASP A 25 -8.38 27.59 12.45
CA ASP A 25 -9.72 27.15 12.86
C ASP A 25 -9.68 25.86 13.69
N SER A 26 -8.79 24.92 13.34
CA SER A 26 -8.64 23.67 14.08
C SER A 26 -8.13 23.88 15.52
N ILE A 27 -7.28 24.89 15.71
CA ILE A 27 -6.81 25.29 17.05
C ILE A 27 -7.91 26.03 17.81
N LEU A 28 -8.62 26.90 17.15
CA LEU A 28 -9.70 27.71 17.77
C LEU A 28 -10.88 26.86 18.23
N ARG A 29 -11.13 25.70 17.60
CA ARG A 29 -12.15 24.71 18.02
C ARG A 29 -11.76 23.90 19.25
N GLN A 30 -10.50 23.94 19.69
CA GLN A 30 -10.05 23.14 20.83
C GLN A 30 -10.82 23.45 22.12
N ARG A 31 -11.29 22.40 22.77
CA ARG A 31 -11.94 22.43 24.07
C ARG A 31 -10.92 22.13 25.15
N CYS A 32 -10.37 23.17 25.76
CA CYS A 32 -9.33 23.03 26.79
C CYS A 32 -9.71 23.81 28.04
N PRO A 33 -9.50 23.24 29.25
CA PRO A 33 -9.81 23.94 30.51
C PRO A 33 -8.85 25.13 30.76
N TRP A 34 -7.65 25.11 30.18
CA TRP A 34 -6.70 26.22 30.32
C TRP A 34 -6.82 27.22 29.18
N PRO A 35 -6.45 28.48 29.40
CA PRO A 35 -6.34 29.48 28.34
C PRO A 35 -5.34 28.99 27.26
N VAL A 36 -5.68 29.25 26.01
CA VAL A 36 -4.85 28.94 24.86
C VAL A 36 -4.52 30.23 24.10
N GLU A 37 -3.22 30.57 23.97
CA GLU A 37 -2.75 31.57 23.03
C GLU A 37 -2.20 30.90 21.76
N ILE A 38 -2.33 31.58 20.64
CA ILE A 38 -1.82 31.13 19.33
C ILE A 38 -0.77 32.13 18.90
N VAL A 39 0.46 31.66 18.68
CA VAL A 39 1.59 32.46 18.18
C VAL A 39 1.90 32.03 16.76
N VAL A 40 1.54 32.85 15.79
CA VAL A 40 1.74 32.59 14.37
C VAL A 40 3.02 33.28 13.90
N GLY A 41 3.96 32.49 13.36
CA GLY A 41 5.17 33.03 12.73
C GLY A 41 5.06 33.00 11.21
N ASP A 42 4.91 34.13 10.59
CA ASP A 42 4.98 34.28 9.13
C ASP A 42 6.42 34.53 8.71
N ASP A 43 7.01 33.59 7.97
CA ASP A 43 8.41 33.62 7.54
C ASP A 43 8.62 34.42 6.25
N HIS A 44 8.03 35.64 6.20
CA HIS A 44 8.10 36.53 5.05
C HIS A 44 7.36 35.98 3.82
N SER A 45 6.12 35.58 4.00
CA SER A 45 5.28 35.10 2.90
C SER A 45 5.08 36.17 1.83
N THR A 46 5.06 35.72 0.57
CA THR A 46 4.87 36.54 -0.63
C THR A 46 3.46 36.46 -1.21
N ASP A 47 2.65 35.54 -0.68
CA ASP A 47 1.23 35.39 -1.02
C ASP A 47 0.33 36.06 0.05
N SER A 48 -0.97 35.75 0.05
CA SER A 48 -1.93 36.31 1.02
C SER A 48 -1.88 35.70 2.42
N THR A 49 -0.94 34.78 2.72
CA THR A 49 -0.80 34.13 4.03
C THR A 49 -0.77 35.13 5.18
N LEU A 50 0.12 36.14 5.14
CA LEU A 50 0.25 37.14 6.19
C LEU A 50 -1.05 37.95 6.38
N SER A 51 -1.74 38.30 5.29
CA SER A 51 -3.01 39.04 5.37
C SER A 51 -4.07 38.21 6.10
N ILE A 52 -4.18 36.92 5.80
CA ILE A 52 -5.10 36.00 6.49
C ILE A 52 -4.74 35.91 7.98
N CYS A 53 -3.47 35.72 8.33
CA CYS A 53 -3.03 35.66 9.72
C CYS A 53 -3.40 36.93 10.49
N ARG A 54 -3.21 38.13 9.88
CA ARG A 54 -3.56 39.42 10.49
C ARG A 54 -5.07 39.60 10.66
N ASP A 55 -5.91 39.00 9.78
CA ASP A 55 -7.36 38.96 9.95
C ASP A 55 -7.78 38.15 11.18
N TYR A 56 -7.13 37.00 11.43
CA TYR A 56 -7.33 36.23 12.65
C TYR A 56 -6.86 37.01 13.88
N GLU A 57 -5.71 37.64 13.85
CA GLU A 57 -5.22 38.50 14.95
C GLU A 57 -6.22 39.60 15.29
N ARG A 58 -6.75 40.32 14.28
CA ARG A 58 -7.78 41.37 14.50
C ARG A 58 -9.08 40.81 15.08
N ARG A 59 -9.49 39.62 14.63
CA ARG A 59 -10.75 39.00 15.07
C ARG A 59 -10.69 38.44 16.48
N TYR A 60 -9.54 37.86 16.86
CA TYR A 60 -9.42 37.13 18.13
C TYR A 60 -8.54 37.85 19.16
N GLY A 61 -8.02 39.04 18.84
CA GLY A 61 -7.27 39.89 19.75
C GLY A 61 -6.05 39.20 20.37
N GLU A 62 -5.89 39.34 21.69
CA GLU A 62 -4.74 38.78 22.41
C GLU A 62 -4.62 37.25 22.35
N ARG A 63 -5.66 36.54 21.92
CA ARG A 63 -5.63 35.07 21.75
C ARG A 63 -4.80 34.66 20.56
N VAL A 64 -4.71 35.50 19.52
CA VAL A 64 -3.89 35.22 18.31
C VAL A 64 -2.89 36.36 18.12
N ARG A 65 -1.62 36.04 18.13
CA ARG A 65 -0.53 36.99 17.90
C ARG A 65 0.29 36.59 16.69
N VAL A 66 0.51 37.51 15.77
CA VAL A 66 1.26 37.27 14.55
C VAL A 66 2.63 37.93 14.62
N ILE A 67 3.69 37.15 14.38
CA ILE A 67 5.07 37.60 14.23
C ILE A 67 5.39 37.51 12.75
N ALA A 68 5.47 38.70 12.11
CA ALA A 68 5.87 38.79 10.71
C ALA A 68 7.36 39.10 10.60
N HIS A 69 8.14 38.25 10.02
CA HIS A 69 9.56 38.45 9.83
C HIS A 69 9.87 39.36 8.64
N LYS A 70 10.91 40.19 8.76
CA LYS A 70 11.33 41.11 7.68
C LYS A 70 12.06 40.40 6.53
N ARG A 71 12.47 39.19 6.72
CA ARG A 71 13.12 38.31 5.74
C ARG A 71 12.82 36.85 6.10
N ASN A 72 12.96 35.94 5.15
CA ASN A 72 12.83 34.52 5.41
C ASN A 72 14.00 34.04 6.30
N LEU A 73 13.69 33.48 7.47
CA LEU A 73 14.63 32.98 8.47
C LEU A 73 14.82 31.48 8.38
N GLY A 74 14.00 30.80 7.58
CA GLY A 74 13.90 29.35 7.51
C GLY A 74 13.10 28.76 8.68
N VAL A 75 12.74 27.48 8.57
CA VAL A 75 11.85 26.78 9.51
C VAL A 75 12.31 26.97 10.96
N LEU A 76 13.55 26.62 11.27
CA LEU A 76 14.08 26.70 12.64
C LEU A 76 14.13 28.14 13.17
N GLY A 77 14.53 29.11 12.34
CA GLY A 77 14.62 30.50 12.77
C GLY A 77 13.25 31.10 13.10
N ASN A 78 12.26 30.87 12.25
CA ASN A 78 10.87 31.25 12.47
C ASN A 78 10.31 30.59 13.74
N TYR A 79 10.50 29.28 13.86
CA TYR A 79 9.99 28.49 14.99
C TYR A 79 10.54 28.96 16.33
N VAL A 80 11.87 29.12 16.48
CA VAL A 80 12.50 29.60 17.71
C VAL A 80 12.03 31.02 18.04
N GLY A 81 11.88 31.88 17.03
CA GLY A 81 11.33 33.23 17.21
C GLY A 81 9.95 33.21 17.83
N CYS A 82 9.08 32.32 17.40
CA CYS A 82 7.75 32.12 17.97
C CYS A 82 7.82 31.57 19.41
N LEU A 83 8.62 30.55 19.66
CA LEU A 83 8.78 29.93 20.97
C LEU A 83 9.25 30.94 22.03
N MET A 84 10.21 31.78 21.68
CA MET A 84 10.71 32.81 22.59
C MET A 84 9.65 33.87 22.97
N SER A 85 8.60 34.00 22.17
CA SER A 85 7.46 34.88 22.41
C SER A 85 6.33 34.22 23.19
N CYS A 86 6.38 32.88 23.41
CA CYS A 86 5.37 32.12 24.14
C CYS A 86 5.36 32.41 25.64
N ARG A 87 4.18 32.45 26.22
CA ARG A 87 3.92 32.75 27.65
C ARG A 87 3.45 31.52 28.44
N GLY A 88 3.04 30.47 27.74
CA GLY A 88 2.44 29.27 28.31
C GLY A 88 3.43 28.36 29.03
N LYS A 89 2.91 27.61 30.01
CA LYS A 89 3.61 26.51 30.70
C LYS A 89 3.91 25.36 29.73
N TYR A 90 2.96 25.11 28.82
CA TYR A 90 3.06 24.08 27.79
C TYR A 90 3.05 24.68 26.40
N ILE A 91 3.75 24.03 25.51
CA ILE A 91 3.78 24.33 24.09
C ILE A 91 3.13 23.17 23.33
N ALA A 92 2.34 23.48 22.33
CA ALA A 92 1.89 22.59 21.29
C ALA A 92 2.15 23.23 19.92
N ASP A 93 2.33 22.41 18.89
CA ASP A 93 2.72 22.89 17.59
C ASP A 93 1.74 22.48 16.50
N LEU A 94 1.61 23.32 15.48
CA LEU A 94 0.91 22.98 14.25
C LEU A 94 1.58 23.69 13.07
N ALA A 95 1.80 23.00 11.97
CA ALA A 95 2.24 23.62 10.72
C ALA A 95 1.06 24.28 9.99
N GLY A 96 1.30 25.35 9.24
CA GLY A 96 0.22 26.09 8.56
C GLY A 96 -0.48 25.32 7.42
N ASP A 97 0.03 24.15 7.01
CA ASP A 97 -0.56 23.24 6.03
C ASP A 97 -1.30 22.05 6.67
N ASP A 98 -1.16 21.87 7.98
CA ASP A 98 -1.78 20.77 8.74
C ASP A 98 -3.10 21.17 9.40
N GLU A 99 -3.77 20.20 10.01
CA GLU A 99 -5.04 20.42 10.73
C GLU A 99 -5.17 19.44 11.90
N TRP A 100 -5.51 19.94 13.09
CA TRP A 100 -5.87 19.02 14.17
C TRP A 100 -7.24 18.38 13.93
N ALA A 101 -7.26 17.05 14.03
CA ALA A 101 -8.41 16.20 13.75
C ALA A 101 -9.34 16.00 14.96
N ASP A 102 -8.89 16.36 16.17
CA ASP A 102 -9.61 16.12 17.45
C ASP A 102 -9.68 17.40 18.27
N ASP A 103 -10.88 17.88 18.54
CA ASP A 103 -11.13 19.09 19.33
C ASP A 103 -10.77 18.93 20.81
N GLY A 104 -10.55 17.72 21.31
CA GLY A 104 -10.12 17.39 22.67
C GLY A 104 -8.62 17.16 22.84
N LYS A 105 -7.81 17.32 21.77
CA LYS A 105 -6.37 17.05 21.81
C LYS A 105 -5.65 17.77 22.95
N LEU A 106 -5.84 19.09 23.07
CA LEU A 106 -5.14 19.88 24.08
C LEU A 106 -5.56 19.51 25.50
N ALA A 107 -6.85 19.25 25.75
CA ALA A 107 -7.34 18.85 27.06
C ALA A 107 -6.75 17.51 27.49
N MET A 108 -6.76 16.51 26.62
CA MET A 108 -6.22 15.17 26.87
C MET A 108 -4.71 15.21 27.15
N GLN A 109 -3.96 15.97 26.35
CA GLN A 109 -2.52 16.09 26.55
C GLN A 109 -2.18 16.89 27.81
N LEU A 110 -2.96 17.93 28.14
CA LEU A 110 -2.81 18.69 29.37
C LEU A 110 -3.05 17.81 30.60
N GLU A 111 -4.13 17.04 30.64
CA GLU A 111 -4.45 16.11 31.73
C GLU A 111 -3.31 15.13 31.96
N TYR A 112 -2.75 14.57 30.86
CA TYR A 112 -1.61 13.69 30.93
C TYR A 112 -0.37 14.39 31.52
N MET A 113 -0.04 15.60 31.04
CA MET A 113 1.14 16.36 31.46
C MET A 113 1.04 16.80 32.91
N GLU A 114 -0.15 17.18 33.40
CA GLU A 114 -0.35 17.58 34.81
C GLU A 114 -0.29 16.38 35.75
N SER A 115 -0.76 15.20 35.34
CA SER A 115 -0.70 13.97 36.13
C SER A 115 0.66 13.27 36.10
N HIS A 116 1.56 13.63 35.16
CA HIS A 116 2.89 13.01 35.01
C HIS A 116 3.99 14.08 34.98
N PRO A 117 4.45 14.58 36.13
CA PRO A 117 5.44 15.66 36.22
C PRO A 117 6.78 15.34 35.58
N ASP A 118 7.16 14.07 35.49
CA ASP A 118 8.39 13.54 34.88
C ASP A 118 8.33 13.43 33.35
N THR A 119 7.16 13.72 32.73
CA THR A 119 7.00 13.72 31.29
C THR A 119 7.45 15.04 30.70
N ALA A 120 8.42 14.99 29.77
CA ALA A 120 8.90 16.14 29.01
C ALA A 120 8.02 16.43 27.78
N ILE A 121 7.65 15.38 27.06
CA ILE A 121 6.86 15.40 25.82
C ILE A 121 5.76 14.37 25.90
N VAL A 122 4.53 14.73 25.54
CA VAL A 122 3.48 13.78 25.21
C VAL A 122 3.06 13.97 23.76
N HIS A 123 2.98 12.87 22.99
CA HIS A 123 2.58 12.93 21.59
C HIS A 123 1.48 11.91 21.26
N THR A 124 0.86 12.13 20.14
CA THR A 124 -0.23 11.31 19.63
C THR A 124 0.08 10.82 18.22
N ASP A 125 -0.92 10.26 17.57
CA ASP A 125 -0.81 9.77 16.21
C ASP A 125 -1.39 10.74 15.18
N TYR A 126 -1.13 10.44 13.90
CA TYR A 126 -1.57 11.24 12.77
C TYR A 126 -2.05 10.39 11.60
N ILE A 127 -2.81 11.02 10.70
CA ILE A 127 -3.19 10.47 9.40
C ILE A 127 -2.58 11.35 8.32
N LEU A 128 -1.99 10.73 7.29
CA LEU A 128 -1.52 11.44 6.11
C LEU A 128 -2.71 11.88 5.26
N ARG A 129 -2.74 13.16 4.88
CA ARG A 129 -3.71 13.72 3.92
C ARG A 129 -2.95 14.17 2.67
N ASP A 130 -3.28 13.59 1.52
CA ASP A 130 -2.76 14.08 0.24
C ASP A 130 -3.41 15.42 -0.11
N ALA A 131 -2.59 16.46 -0.36
CA ALA A 131 -3.05 17.82 -0.60
C ALA A 131 -3.85 17.96 -1.90
N THR A 132 -3.58 17.10 -2.91
CA THR A 132 -4.20 17.16 -4.23
C THR A 132 -5.50 16.38 -4.29
N THR A 133 -5.51 15.18 -3.72
CA THR A 133 -6.65 14.25 -3.82
C THR A 133 -7.53 14.23 -2.57
N GLY A 134 -7.09 14.83 -1.47
CA GLY A 134 -7.74 14.74 -0.16
C GLY A 134 -7.67 13.34 0.47
N LEU A 135 -6.98 12.39 -0.16
CA LEU A 135 -6.91 11.00 0.28
C LEU A 135 -6.23 10.90 1.64
N LEU A 136 -6.91 10.24 2.57
CA LEU A 136 -6.37 9.96 3.90
C LEU A 136 -5.67 8.59 3.91
N THR A 137 -4.42 8.55 4.39
CA THR A 137 -3.63 7.32 4.48
C THR A 137 -2.97 7.23 5.85
N LEU A 138 -3.10 6.09 6.53
CA LEU A 138 -2.38 5.87 7.79
C LEU A 138 -0.91 5.54 7.50
N PRO A 139 0.03 6.16 8.23
CA PRO A 139 1.44 5.79 8.12
C PRO A 139 1.67 4.35 8.59
N PRO A 140 2.70 3.65 8.04
CA PRO A 140 3.05 2.30 8.49
C PRO A 140 3.44 2.32 9.97
N ARG A 141 2.83 1.45 10.77
CA ARG A 141 3.15 1.27 12.19
C ARG A 141 3.73 -0.11 12.42
N TYR A 142 4.94 -0.18 12.95
CA TYR A 142 5.63 -1.45 13.17
C TYR A 142 5.71 -1.82 14.66
N HIS A 143 5.94 -0.84 15.54
CA HIS A 143 5.96 -1.01 16.99
C HIS A 143 5.31 0.20 17.64
N LEU A 144 4.41 -0.02 18.59
CA LEU A 144 3.80 1.06 19.37
C LEU A 144 4.61 1.21 20.66
N GLN A 145 4.93 2.44 20.99
CA GLN A 145 5.46 2.76 22.32
C GLN A 145 4.34 2.48 23.34
N ARG A 146 4.59 1.58 24.29
CA ARG A 146 3.59 1.20 25.30
C ARG A 146 3.79 1.93 26.61
N GLU A 147 5.04 2.08 27.03
CA GLU A 147 5.41 2.71 28.29
C GLU A 147 6.22 3.98 28.03
N PRO A 148 5.99 5.05 28.82
CA PRO A 148 6.78 6.26 28.72
C PRO A 148 8.22 6.03 29.15
N TYR A 149 9.18 6.42 28.36
CA TYR A 149 10.62 6.35 28.67
C TYR A 149 11.35 7.58 28.10
N GLY A 150 12.58 7.78 28.53
CA GLY A 150 13.41 8.92 28.15
C GLY A 150 14.90 8.61 28.25
N GLY A 151 15.73 9.64 28.31
CA GLY A 151 17.18 9.52 28.39
C GLY A 151 17.82 8.97 27.11
N GLU A 152 19.01 8.42 27.29
CA GLU A 152 19.81 7.87 26.16
C GLU A 152 19.08 6.76 25.42
N ASP A 153 18.31 5.92 26.11
CA ASP A 153 17.56 4.83 25.49
C ASP A 153 16.54 5.34 24.47
N PHE A 154 15.78 6.37 24.83
CA PHE A 154 14.82 6.97 23.90
C PHE A 154 15.52 7.61 22.70
N VAL A 155 16.60 8.36 22.94
CA VAL A 155 17.37 9.02 21.87
C VAL A 155 18.00 8.00 20.91
N ARG A 156 18.57 6.91 21.47
CA ARG A 156 19.08 5.78 20.70
C ARG A 156 18.01 5.19 19.78
N ASP A 157 16.84 4.85 20.35
CA ASP A 157 15.76 4.21 19.63
C ASP A 157 15.19 5.16 18.56
N MET A 158 15.01 6.44 18.89
CA MET A 158 14.59 7.47 17.94
C MET A 158 15.56 7.60 16.76
N MET A 159 16.86 7.65 17.02
CA MET A 159 17.89 7.81 16.00
C MET A 159 18.17 6.54 15.21
N SER A 160 17.88 5.35 15.76
CA SER A 160 17.89 4.08 15.02
C SER A 160 16.59 3.81 14.27
N ARG A 161 15.58 4.67 14.44
CA ARG A 161 14.21 4.53 13.98
C ARG A 161 13.45 3.33 14.54
N ASP A 162 13.75 2.93 15.74
CA ASP A 162 13.03 1.87 16.44
C ASP A 162 11.80 2.43 17.21
N VAL A 163 11.74 3.75 17.48
CA VAL A 163 10.53 4.42 18.01
C VAL A 163 9.47 4.54 16.93
N ARG A 164 8.29 4.02 17.21
CA ARG A 164 7.11 4.10 16.35
C ARG A 164 5.85 4.32 17.18
N PRO A 165 4.96 5.22 16.82
CA PRO A 165 5.08 6.20 15.75
C PRO A 165 6.18 7.24 16.02
N PRO A 166 6.78 7.85 14.99
CA PRO A 166 7.75 8.92 15.18
C PRO A 166 7.08 10.12 15.85
N VAL A 167 7.80 10.82 16.72
CA VAL A 167 7.30 12.05 17.33
C VAL A 167 7.32 13.16 16.27
N HIS A 168 6.13 13.58 15.85
CA HIS A 168 5.93 14.80 15.09
C HIS A 168 5.51 15.92 16.03
N LEU A 169 6.18 17.06 16.03
CA LEU A 169 5.85 18.14 16.95
C LEU A 169 4.41 18.61 16.78
N CYS A 170 3.85 18.58 15.57
CA CYS A 170 2.42 18.90 15.34
C CYS A 170 1.45 17.96 16.09
N THR A 171 1.91 16.79 16.54
CA THR A 171 1.14 15.89 17.40
C THR A 171 1.45 16.04 18.88
N ALA A 172 2.50 16.79 19.23
CA ALA A 172 3.07 16.83 20.56
C ALA A 172 2.54 17.99 21.41
N MET A 173 2.73 17.83 22.73
CA MET A 173 2.73 18.89 23.73
C MET A 173 3.95 18.68 24.64
N TYR A 174 4.66 19.75 24.99
CA TYR A 174 5.88 19.68 25.79
C TYR A 174 6.03 20.85 26.78
N ARG A 175 6.91 20.65 27.78
CA ARG A 175 7.15 21.65 28.84
C ARG A 175 8.06 22.75 28.39
N MET A 176 7.61 23.99 28.42
CA MET A 176 8.41 25.17 28.06
C MET A 176 9.62 25.38 28.98
N SER A 177 9.53 24.99 30.25
CA SER A 177 10.66 25.05 31.18
C SER A 177 11.84 24.22 30.73
N LEU A 178 11.58 22.93 30.38
CA LEU A 178 12.62 22.00 29.92
C LEU A 178 13.18 22.41 28.54
N PHE A 179 12.34 22.93 27.66
CA PHE A 179 12.82 23.49 26.39
C PHE A 179 13.82 24.65 26.62
N ARG A 180 13.54 25.56 27.54
CA ARG A 180 14.47 26.66 27.88
C ARG A 180 15.76 26.18 28.48
N GLU A 181 15.74 25.13 29.29
CA GLU A 181 16.95 24.47 29.79
C GLU A 181 17.78 23.88 28.67
N CYS A 182 17.15 23.16 27.73
CA CYS A 182 17.81 22.62 26.54
C CYS A 182 18.45 23.73 25.69
N MET A 183 17.73 24.82 25.45
CA MET A 183 18.28 25.99 24.73
C MET A 183 19.49 26.62 25.43
N LYS A 184 19.49 26.68 26.77
CA LYS A 184 20.57 27.24 27.54
C LYS A 184 21.82 26.36 27.49
N GLU A 185 21.65 25.05 27.57
CA GLU A 185 22.74 24.08 27.62
C GLU A 185 23.32 23.77 26.23
N TRP A 186 22.45 23.72 25.21
CA TRP A 186 22.84 23.35 23.83
C TRP A 186 22.37 24.40 22.78
N PRO A 187 22.78 25.68 22.92
CA PRO A 187 22.30 26.75 22.06
C PRO A 187 22.64 26.56 20.58
N GLN A 188 23.72 25.80 20.28
CA GLN A 188 24.17 25.53 18.91
C GLN A 188 23.15 24.76 18.06
N TYR A 189 22.20 24.09 18.66
CA TYR A 189 21.15 23.36 17.95
C TYR A 189 19.90 24.22 17.62
N PHE A 190 19.81 25.41 18.21
CA PHE A 190 18.63 26.29 18.09
C PHE A 190 18.93 27.64 17.43
N VAL A 191 20.21 28.04 17.41
CA VAL A 191 20.64 29.37 16.90
C VAL A 191 21.54 29.17 15.69
N GLY A 192 21.42 30.08 14.70
CA GLY A 192 22.34 30.15 13.55
C GLY A 192 21.86 29.49 12.27
N GLY A 193 20.66 28.86 12.25
CA GLY A 193 20.04 28.35 11.01
C GLY A 193 20.79 27.24 10.29
N ARG A 194 21.68 26.51 11.01
CA ARG A 194 22.51 25.44 10.43
C ARG A 194 21.68 24.23 10.03
N TYR A 195 20.62 23.93 10.77
CA TYR A 195 19.85 22.70 10.61
C TYR A 195 18.49 22.95 9.98
N PRO A 196 17.97 22.01 9.16
CA PRO A 196 16.78 22.23 8.35
C PRO A 196 15.44 21.97 9.05
N CYS A 197 15.44 21.42 10.26
CA CYS A 197 14.25 21.02 10.99
C CYS A 197 14.39 21.31 12.49
N GLU A 198 13.27 21.23 13.20
CA GLU A 198 13.16 21.45 14.65
C GLU A 198 12.81 20.16 15.41
N ASP A 199 12.21 19.16 14.76
CA ASP A 199 11.69 17.95 15.41
C ASP A 199 12.79 17.13 16.09
N ILE A 200 13.93 16.94 15.42
CA ILE A 200 14.97 16.02 15.87
C ILE A 200 15.62 16.55 17.16
N GLN A 201 16.08 17.81 17.16
CA GLN A 201 16.78 18.39 18.31
C GLN A 201 15.85 18.58 19.49
N ILE A 202 14.63 19.06 19.30
CA ILE A 202 13.68 19.25 20.40
C ILE A 202 13.38 17.90 21.04
N THR A 203 13.00 16.90 20.24
CA THR A 203 12.63 15.57 20.74
C THR A 203 13.80 14.90 21.44
N ALA A 204 15.01 14.90 20.84
CA ALA A 204 16.17 14.25 21.41
C ALA A 204 16.63 14.90 22.73
N LEU A 205 16.78 16.25 22.71
CA LEU A 205 17.33 16.98 23.85
C LEU A 205 16.35 17.02 25.03
N MET A 206 15.05 17.14 24.74
CA MET A 206 14.02 17.10 25.79
C MET A 206 13.84 15.70 26.38
N ALA A 207 14.01 14.65 25.58
CA ALA A 207 14.01 13.27 26.08
C ALA A 207 15.13 13.03 27.13
N MET A 208 16.25 13.76 27.05
CA MET A 208 17.30 13.72 28.07
C MET A 208 16.90 14.37 29.40
N ARG A 209 15.80 15.12 29.42
CA ARG A 209 15.31 15.86 30.59
C ARG A 209 14.06 15.25 31.24
N GLY A 210 13.40 14.33 30.55
CA GLY A 210 12.22 13.66 31.05
C GLY A 210 11.71 12.62 30.08
N LYS A 211 10.61 11.97 30.46
CA LYS A 211 10.00 10.93 29.63
C LYS A 211 9.29 11.50 28.42
N VAL A 212 9.28 10.71 27.35
CA VAL A 212 8.41 10.90 26.19
C VAL A 212 7.28 9.88 26.29
N ALA A 213 6.04 10.35 26.22
CA ALA A 213 4.85 9.53 26.35
C ALA A 213 4.05 9.54 25.06
N TYR A 214 3.43 8.42 24.73
CA TYR A 214 2.57 8.25 23.56
C TYR A 214 1.14 7.93 23.98
N ILE A 215 0.18 8.66 23.42
CA ILE A 215 -1.25 8.37 23.55
C ILE A 215 -1.74 7.82 22.21
N ASP A 216 -2.27 6.59 22.19
CA ASP A 216 -2.78 5.93 20.98
C ASP A 216 -4.10 6.55 20.51
N LYS A 217 -4.02 7.77 20.01
CA LYS A 217 -5.14 8.53 19.46
C LYS A 217 -4.67 9.37 18.29
N VAL A 218 -5.39 9.31 17.17
CA VAL A 218 -5.15 10.18 16.03
C VAL A 218 -5.68 11.57 16.34
N THR A 219 -4.80 12.57 16.29
CA THR A 219 -5.17 13.98 16.54
C THR A 219 -4.75 14.95 15.45
N LEU A 220 -4.07 14.47 14.39
CA LEU A 220 -3.54 15.31 13.33
C LEU A 220 -3.85 14.73 11.95
N PHE A 221 -4.30 15.58 11.04
CA PHE A 221 -4.21 15.37 9.59
C PHE A 221 -2.92 16.01 9.10
N TYR A 222 -1.91 15.17 8.87
CA TYR A 222 -0.61 15.60 8.33
C TYR A 222 -0.67 15.67 6.82
N THR A 223 -0.53 16.88 6.25
CA THR A 223 -0.70 17.12 4.82
C THR A 223 0.57 16.76 4.07
N ILE A 224 0.46 15.90 3.05
CA ILE A 224 1.54 15.51 2.15
C ILE A 224 1.23 15.92 0.72
N GLY A 225 2.27 16.22 -0.05
CA GLY A 225 2.11 16.76 -1.41
C GLY A 225 2.00 18.30 -1.41
N GLY A 226 1.85 18.91 -2.56
CA GLY A 226 1.87 20.37 -2.69
C GLY A 226 3.28 20.96 -2.47
N GLU A 227 3.36 22.15 -1.88
CA GLU A 227 4.62 22.90 -1.65
C GLU A 227 5.30 22.61 -0.30
N SER A 228 4.94 21.52 0.37
CA SER A 228 5.53 21.11 1.65
C SER A 228 7.05 20.97 1.57
N VAL A 229 7.77 21.45 2.60
CA VAL A 229 9.24 21.35 2.69
C VAL A 229 9.71 19.90 2.74
N SER A 230 8.97 19.03 3.41
CA SER A 230 9.33 17.62 3.65
C SER A 230 8.98 16.68 2.49
N HIS A 231 8.07 17.05 1.58
CA HIS A 231 7.54 16.19 0.53
C HIS A 231 7.67 16.78 -0.89
N ASN A 232 8.66 17.65 -1.10
CA ASN A 232 8.89 18.23 -2.41
C ASN A 232 9.55 17.21 -3.36
N ASN A 233 8.99 17.01 -4.56
CA ASN A 233 9.42 16.04 -5.57
C ASN A 233 10.80 16.30 -6.20
N GLY A 234 11.53 17.32 -5.77
CA GLY A 234 12.87 17.66 -6.26
C GLY A 234 13.99 16.89 -5.54
N ARG A 235 14.69 15.97 -6.25
CA ARG A 235 15.81 15.19 -5.67
C ARG A 235 16.89 16.04 -4.99
N ARG A 236 17.14 17.23 -5.50
CA ARG A 236 18.10 18.16 -4.91
C ARG A 236 17.67 18.62 -3.52
N ARG A 237 16.41 19.05 -3.38
CA ARG A 237 15.85 19.52 -2.10
C ARG A 237 15.74 18.37 -1.09
N HIS A 238 15.31 17.21 -1.54
CA HIS A 238 15.26 16.01 -0.70
C HIS A 238 16.65 15.61 -0.19
N CYS A 239 17.69 15.66 -1.05
CA CYS A 239 19.06 15.44 -0.65
C CYS A 239 19.55 16.46 0.38
N GLN A 240 19.25 17.76 0.19
CA GLN A 240 19.60 18.83 1.13
C GLN A 240 18.97 18.61 2.51
N LEU A 241 17.67 18.23 2.56
CA LEU A 241 16.98 17.93 3.81
C LEU A 241 17.62 16.73 4.53
N ILE A 242 17.79 15.59 3.83
CA ILE A 242 18.40 14.39 4.42
C ILE A 242 19.83 14.68 4.91
N LYS A 243 20.61 15.43 4.13
CA LYS A 243 21.96 15.87 4.50
C LYS A 243 21.97 16.60 5.84
N GLY A 244 21.09 17.59 6.00
CA GLY A 244 20.99 18.36 7.24
C GLY A 244 20.50 17.51 8.42
N CYS A 245 19.55 16.59 8.21
CA CYS A 245 19.08 15.68 9.26
C CYS A 245 20.17 14.69 9.70
N ILE A 246 21.01 14.18 8.80
CA ILE A 246 22.16 13.33 9.12
C ILE A 246 23.19 14.11 9.94
N ASP A 247 23.57 15.31 9.49
CA ASP A 247 24.54 16.18 10.18
C ASP A 247 24.06 16.46 11.62
N LEU A 248 22.80 16.88 11.77
CA LEU A 248 22.16 17.14 13.07
C LEU A 248 22.14 15.90 13.99
N SER A 249 21.65 14.78 13.47
CA SER A 249 21.53 13.55 14.27
C SER A 249 22.91 13.04 14.71
N ALA A 250 23.91 13.11 13.85
CA ALA A 250 25.27 12.70 14.18
C ALA A 250 25.93 13.65 15.19
N ASP A 251 25.72 14.97 15.07
CA ASP A 251 26.22 15.96 16.03
C ASP A 251 25.58 15.77 17.42
N ILE A 252 24.24 15.57 17.48
CA ILE A 252 23.53 15.32 18.74
C ILE A 252 24.02 14.00 19.35
N ALA A 253 24.10 12.93 18.56
CA ALA A 253 24.56 11.63 19.05
C ALA A 253 25.96 11.71 19.69
N ARG A 254 26.87 12.50 19.11
CA ARG A 254 28.19 12.74 19.70
C ARG A 254 28.13 13.58 20.97
N THR A 255 27.38 14.68 20.96
CA THR A 255 27.21 15.57 22.11
C THR A 255 26.64 14.80 23.31
N LEU A 256 25.74 13.87 23.08
CA LEU A 256 25.10 13.03 24.09
C LEU A 256 25.85 11.72 24.34
N ASN A 257 27.03 11.51 23.74
CA ASN A 257 27.86 10.28 23.87
C ASN A 257 27.10 9.00 23.46
N ILE A 258 26.16 9.07 22.51
CA ILE A 258 25.45 7.90 22.00
C ILE A 258 26.39 7.07 21.12
N THR A 259 26.94 5.99 21.65
CA THR A 259 27.88 5.11 20.94
C THR A 259 27.22 3.88 20.30
N ALA A 260 25.92 3.71 20.48
CA ALA A 260 25.15 2.56 20.02
C ALA A 260 25.33 2.28 18.52
N PRO A 261 25.83 1.08 18.12
CA PRO A 261 26.16 0.77 16.73
C PRO A 261 24.96 0.84 15.78
N GLU A 262 23.75 0.62 16.26
CA GLU A 262 22.50 0.69 15.48
C GLU A 262 22.21 2.10 14.97
N VAL A 263 22.48 3.14 15.77
CA VAL A 263 22.35 4.54 15.38
C VAL A 263 23.30 4.85 14.21
N TRP A 264 24.57 4.55 14.35
CA TRP A 264 25.59 4.82 13.33
C TRP A 264 25.37 3.99 12.07
N ARG A 265 24.90 2.75 12.22
CA ARG A 265 24.49 1.91 11.08
C ARG A 265 23.29 2.49 10.36
N HIS A 266 22.30 3.06 11.09
CA HIS A 266 21.15 3.71 10.51
C HIS A 266 21.54 4.97 9.75
N LEU A 267 22.35 5.86 10.34
CA LEU A 267 22.88 7.05 9.66
C LEU A 267 23.67 6.70 8.39
N GLY A 268 24.47 5.62 8.43
CA GLY A 268 25.16 5.10 7.25
C GLY A 268 24.19 4.63 6.14
N ARG A 269 23.07 3.97 6.50
CA ARG A 269 22.04 3.56 5.51
C ARG A 269 21.31 4.75 4.87
N ILE A 270 21.01 5.79 5.66
CA ILE A 270 20.40 7.01 5.12
C ILE A 270 21.40 7.76 4.22
N SER A 271 22.69 7.73 4.56
CA SER A 271 23.74 8.30 3.73
C SER A 271 23.84 7.64 2.34
N ASP A 272 23.46 6.36 2.21
CA ASP A 272 23.34 5.72 0.90
C ASP A 272 22.25 6.39 0.04
N VAL A 273 21.08 6.72 0.64
CA VAL A 273 19.99 7.41 -0.05
C VAL A 273 20.43 8.82 -0.44
N MET A 274 21.03 9.56 0.50
CA MET A 274 21.57 10.89 0.27
C MET A 274 22.54 10.93 -0.92
N LEU A 275 23.49 9.97 -0.99
CA LEU A 275 24.45 9.91 -2.10
C LEU A 275 23.78 9.54 -3.44
N CYS A 276 22.76 8.68 -3.41
CA CYS A 276 21.98 8.36 -4.62
C CYS A 276 21.22 9.59 -5.14
N ASP A 277 20.65 10.40 -4.26
CA ASP A 277 19.96 11.64 -4.63
C ASP A 277 20.93 12.74 -5.09
N ALA A 278 22.08 12.87 -4.44
CA ALA A 278 23.16 13.75 -4.88
C ALA A 278 23.65 13.37 -6.29
N MET A 279 23.85 12.09 -6.54
CA MET A 279 24.22 11.58 -7.86
C MET A 279 23.15 11.92 -8.91
N ALA A 280 21.87 11.69 -8.58
CA ALA A 280 20.76 11.92 -9.48
C ALA A 280 20.46 13.41 -9.72
N SER A 281 20.80 14.30 -8.76
CA SER A 281 20.62 15.76 -8.90
C SER A 281 21.59 16.41 -9.88
N GLY A 282 22.74 15.79 -10.12
CA GLY A 282 23.80 16.34 -10.96
C GLY A 282 24.61 17.46 -10.31
N ASP A 283 24.29 17.85 -9.08
CA ASP A 283 24.93 18.96 -8.39
C ASP A 283 26.25 18.52 -7.75
N ARG A 284 27.36 19.08 -8.28
CA ARG A 284 28.72 18.75 -7.80
C ARG A 284 28.99 19.30 -6.41
N THR A 285 28.47 20.50 -6.11
CA THR A 285 28.62 21.12 -4.80
C THR A 285 27.91 20.31 -3.74
N LEU A 286 26.67 19.92 -4.01
CA LEU A 286 25.88 19.08 -3.11
C LEU A 286 26.53 17.71 -2.90
N ARG A 287 27.12 17.10 -3.95
CA ARG A 287 27.93 15.88 -3.82
C ARG A 287 29.07 16.05 -2.82
N ASP A 288 29.83 17.13 -2.96
CA ASP A 288 31.02 17.35 -2.13
C ASP A 288 30.64 17.63 -0.66
N GLU A 289 29.56 18.37 -0.45
CA GLU A 289 28.96 18.57 0.88
C GLU A 289 28.48 17.23 1.52
N CYS A 290 27.85 16.36 0.74
CA CYS A 290 27.41 15.04 1.22
C CYS A 290 28.61 14.15 1.60
N LEU A 291 29.68 14.18 0.79
CA LEU A 291 30.90 13.43 1.06
C LEU A 291 31.66 13.98 2.29
N ASP A 292 31.63 15.29 2.50
CA ASP A 292 32.21 15.94 3.68
C ASP A 292 31.50 15.47 4.97
N ILE A 293 30.16 15.47 5.00
CA ILE A 293 29.40 14.97 6.15
C ILE A 293 29.72 13.51 6.47
N ILE A 294 29.76 12.66 5.45
CA ILE A 294 30.12 11.24 5.63
C ILE A 294 31.51 11.12 6.23
N SER A 295 32.48 11.91 5.74
CA SER A 295 33.85 11.91 6.22
C SER A 295 33.96 12.46 7.64
N ARG A 296 33.33 13.62 7.90
CA ARG A 296 33.33 14.32 9.19
C ARG A 296 32.77 13.43 10.31
N HIS A 297 31.68 12.71 10.01
CA HIS A 297 31.05 11.85 10.99
C HIS A 297 31.56 10.41 10.97
N GLY A 298 32.48 10.04 10.04
CA GLY A 298 33.02 8.67 9.94
C GLY A 298 31.93 7.64 9.58
N LEU A 299 30.92 8.04 8.79
CA LEU A 299 29.77 7.18 8.52
C LEU A 299 30.12 6.04 7.56
N SER A 300 29.71 4.85 7.90
CA SER A 300 29.93 3.65 7.09
C SER A 300 28.82 3.49 6.07
N ILE A 301 29.11 3.79 4.80
CA ILE A 301 28.17 3.64 3.68
C ILE A 301 28.13 2.24 3.12
N GLY A 302 26.94 1.79 2.72
CA GLY A 302 26.71 0.49 2.09
C GLY A 302 27.16 0.46 0.62
N TRP A 303 26.87 -0.65 -0.06
CA TRP A 303 27.27 -0.84 -1.46
C TRP A 303 26.63 0.20 -2.41
N ARG A 304 25.39 0.65 -2.13
CA ARG A 304 24.68 1.66 -2.94
C ARG A 304 25.37 3.01 -2.90
N GLY A 305 25.73 3.47 -1.69
CA GLY A 305 26.48 4.70 -1.51
C GLY A 305 27.89 4.62 -2.10
N LYS A 306 28.56 3.45 -1.96
CA LYS A 306 29.85 3.19 -2.59
C LYS A 306 29.76 3.24 -4.13
N ALA A 307 28.72 2.65 -4.71
CA ALA A 307 28.47 2.70 -6.15
C ALA A 307 28.17 4.12 -6.62
N ALA A 308 27.30 4.86 -5.93
CA ALA A 308 27.00 6.26 -6.25
C ALA A 308 28.27 7.14 -6.18
N LYS A 309 29.07 6.98 -5.12
CA LYS A 309 30.35 7.65 -4.96
C LYS A 309 31.34 7.34 -6.09
N ALA A 310 31.41 6.08 -6.53
CA ALA A 310 32.27 5.68 -7.64
C ALA A 310 31.81 6.28 -8.97
N ILE A 311 30.51 6.23 -9.26
CA ILE A 311 29.92 6.82 -10.48
C ILE A 311 30.15 8.32 -10.55
N MET A 312 29.95 9.03 -9.45
CA MET A 312 30.16 10.49 -9.37
C MET A 312 31.64 10.89 -9.54
N ARG A 313 32.59 9.98 -9.36
CA ARG A 313 34.04 10.18 -9.66
C ARG A 313 34.39 10.01 -11.14
N MET A 314 33.48 9.45 -11.95
CA MET A 314 33.66 9.22 -13.39
C MET A 314 32.77 10.20 -14.16
N PRO A 315 33.27 11.39 -14.58
CA PRO A 315 32.42 12.47 -15.14
C PRO A 315 31.59 12.04 -16.35
N GLY A 316 32.14 11.21 -17.23
CA GLY A 316 31.45 10.69 -18.40
C GLY A 316 30.29 9.74 -18.03
N LEU A 317 30.52 8.78 -17.11
CA LEU A 317 29.51 7.86 -16.62
C LEU A 317 28.42 8.57 -15.83
N TRP A 318 28.81 9.56 -15.01
CA TRP A 318 27.85 10.36 -14.26
C TRP A 318 26.94 11.17 -15.17
N ARG A 319 27.48 11.86 -16.19
CA ARG A 319 26.68 12.58 -17.18
C ARG A 319 25.75 11.64 -17.95
N TRP A 320 26.26 10.51 -18.43
CA TRP A 320 25.43 9.48 -19.11
C TRP A 320 24.26 9.00 -18.23
N MET A 321 24.50 8.76 -16.94
CA MET A 321 23.40 8.38 -16.00
C MET A 321 22.39 9.50 -15.79
N GLN A 322 22.82 10.77 -15.76
CA GLN A 322 21.90 11.90 -15.65
C GLN A 322 21.01 12.00 -16.89
N ASP A 323 21.60 11.89 -18.08
CA ASP A 323 20.84 11.87 -19.33
C ASP A 323 19.84 10.71 -19.37
N ALA A 324 20.22 9.54 -18.90
CA ALA A 324 19.35 8.39 -18.82
C ALA A 324 18.20 8.58 -17.79
N LEU A 325 18.46 9.25 -16.67
CA LEU A 325 17.46 9.53 -15.64
C LEU A 325 16.50 10.66 -16.07
N SER A 326 17.00 11.71 -16.75
CA SER A 326 16.17 12.78 -17.30
C SER A 326 15.26 12.27 -18.41
N TRP A 327 15.79 11.44 -19.32
CA TRP A 327 15.00 10.79 -20.36
C TRP A 327 13.90 9.89 -19.80
N ALA A 328 14.17 9.15 -18.72
CA ALA A 328 13.18 8.34 -18.03
C ALA A 328 12.09 9.19 -17.33
N GLY A 329 12.46 10.36 -16.82
CA GLY A 329 11.54 11.33 -16.19
C GLY A 329 10.63 12.02 -17.20
N ASP A 330 11.16 12.42 -18.37
CA ASP A 330 10.39 13.07 -19.43
C ASP A 330 9.39 12.11 -20.10
N ASN A 331 9.76 10.85 -20.28
CA ASN A 331 8.84 9.84 -20.79
C ASN A 331 7.72 9.50 -19.77
N SER A 332 7.98 9.61 -18.48
CA SER A 332 6.95 9.47 -17.44
C SER A 332 5.93 10.61 -17.47
N ARG A 333 6.38 11.85 -17.77
CA ARG A 333 5.49 13.03 -17.89
C ARG A 333 4.73 13.09 -19.21
N ARG A 334 5.29 12.58 -20.31
CA ARG A 334 4.61 12.53 -21.62
C ARG A 334 3.48 11.52 -21.70
N ASN A 335 3.47 10.52 -20.83
CA ASN A 335 2.43 9.48 -20.75
C ASN A 335 1.35 9.74 -19.69
N GLN A 336 1.29 10.91 -19.07
CA GLN A 336 0.11 11.32 -18.31
C GLN A 336 -0.90 11.94 -19.26
N PRO A 337 -2.20 11.52 -19.22
CA PRO A 337 -3.25 12.19 -19.98
C PRO A 337 -3.29 13.66 -19.58
N LYS A 338 -3.15 14.56 -20.56
CA LYS A 338 -3.41 15.97 -20.33
C LYS A 338 -4.94 16.11 -20.18
N GLU A 339 -5.42 16.21 -18.98
CA GLU A 339 -6.75 16.76 -18.73
C GLU A 339 -6.74 18.21 -19.20
N ARG A 340 -7.55 18.49 -20.21
CA ARG A 340 -7.86 19.86 -20.63
C ARG A 340 -8.69 20.48 -19.50
N LEU A 341 -8.10 21.35 -18.74
CA LEU A 341 -8.83 22.35 -17.98
C LEU A 341 -9.55 23.26 -19.01
N GLN A 342 -10.85 23.13 -19.11
CA GLN A 342 -11.69 24.16 -19.71
C GLN A 342 -11.83 25.29 -18.69
N ASP A 343 -11.25 26.42 -19.02
CA ASP A 343 -11.45 27.68 -18.32
C ASP A 343 -12.94 28.06 -18.44
N CYS A 344 -13.65 28.00 -17.32
CA CYS A 344 -14.92 28.68 -17.15
C CYS A 344 -14.63 30.01 -16.44
N GLU A 345 -14.37 31.04 -17.21
CA GLU A 345 -14.47 32.42 -16.73
C GLU A 345 -15.96 32.78 -16.53
N ALA A 346 -16.30 33.13 -15.31
CA ALA A 346 -17.56 33.74 -14.97
C ALA A 346 -17.51 35.23 -15.34
N GLY A 347 -18.14 35.60 -16.44
CA GLY A 347 -18.43 37.00 -16.83
C GLY A 347 -19.83 37.36 -16.44
N ASN A 348 -19.96 38.27 -15.46
CA ASN A 348 -21.15 39.08 -15.22
C ASN A 348 -21.27 40.17 -16.28
N GLY A 349 -22.48 40.43 -16.78
CA GLY A 349 -22.79 41.69 -17.43
C GLY A 349 -23.90 41.62 -18.48
N SER A 350 -25.04 41.95 -18.05
CA SER A 350 -26.23 42.54 -18.69
C SER A 350 -26.17 43.04 -20.14
N ASP A 351 -27.28 42.75 -20.81
CA ASP A 351 -28.06 43.58 -21.74
C ASP A 351 -27.79 43.67 -23.25
N ASN A 352 -28.83 43.28 -23.91
CA ASN A 352 -29.46 43.85 -25.10
C ASN A 352 -29.01 43.54 -26.55
N MET A 353 -30.00 42.93 -27.18
CA MET A 353 -30.61 43.26 -28.49
C MET A 353 -29.92 42.99 -29.81
N THR A 354 -30.69 42.21 -30.55
CA THR A 354 -31.15 42.38 -31.96
C THR A 354 -30.25 41.96 -33.12
N GLU A 355 -30.86 41.04 -33.86
CA GLU A 355 -31.00 40.95 -35.32
C GLU A 355 -29.79 40.79 -36.23
N GLY A 356 -29.92 39.78 -37.12
CA GLY A 356 -29.38 39.95 -38.44
C GLY A 356 -28.89 38.71 -39.16
N PHE A 357 -29.79 38.01 -39.80
CA PHE A 357 -29.65 37.23 -41.05
C PHE A 357 -28.35 37.42 -41.87
N SER A 358 -27.70 36.36 -42.31
CA SER A 358 -27.83 35.98 -43.75
C SER A 358 -26.85 34.88 -44.17
N GLU A 359 -27.37 34.08 -45.00
CA GLU A 359 -26.80 32.96 -45.78
C GLU A 359 -25.61 33.30 -46.68
N ARG A 360 -25.02 32.19 -47.12
CA ARG A 360 -24.18 31.85 -48.28
C ARG A 360 -22.72 31.63 -47.95
N GLY A 361 -22.10 30.58 -48.30
CA GLY A 361 -22.32 29.57 -49.32
C GLY A 361 -20.93 29.03 -49.75
N SER A 362 -20.88 27.76 -50.09
CA SER A 362 -19.87 27.07 -50.92
C SER A 362 -18.40 27.09 -50.45
N ASP A 363 -17.67 26.09 -50.43
CA ASP A 363 -17.51 24.87 -51.21
C ASP A 363 -16.10 24.32 -50.97
N LYS A 364 -15.92 22.98 -51.01
CA LYS A 364 -14.73 22.23 -51.29
C LYS A 364 -13.62 22.22 -50.23
N GLY A 365 -13.42 21.16 -49.54
CA GLY A 365 -12.84 19.96 -50.08
C GLY A 365 -11.67 19.48 -49.26
N ARG A 366 -11.64 18.22 -49.05
CA ARG A 366 -10.53 17.35 -48.58
C ARG A 366 -10.37 17.10 -47.09
N THR A 367 -10.79 15.97 -46.85
CA THR A 367 -10.22 14.70 -46.45
C THR A 367 -10.27 14.43 -44.98
N GLY A 368 -11.36 13.73 -44.65
CA GLY A 368 -11.37 12.81 -43.55
C GLY A 368 -10.44 11.63 -43.86
N VAL A 369 -9.62 11.31 -42.95
CA VAL A 369 -9.09 9.97 -42.61
C VAL A 369 -8.38 10.16 -41.28
N THR A 370 -9.02 9.84 -40.17
CA THR A 370 -8.33 9.46 -38.91
C THR A 370 -9.25 9.10 -37.75
N GLU A 371 -10.51 8.76 -37.99
CA GLU A 371 -11.32 8.28 -36.83
C GLU A 371 -11.87 6.85 -36.94
N SER A 372 -11.57 6.10 -38.01
CA SER A 372 -12.12 4.75 -38.21
C SER A 372 -11.17 3.61 -37.91
N PHE A 373 -9.96 3.88 -37.33
CA PHE A 373 -8.96 2.82 -37.06
C PHE A 373 -8.83 2.42 -35.59
N LEU A 374 -9.57 3.04 -34.67
CA LEU A 374 -9.46 2.71 -33.23
C LEU A 374 -10.64 1.88 -32.68
N GLU A 375 -11.74 1.78 -33.38
CA GLU A 375 -12.89 0.98 -32.92
C GLU A 375 -12.90 -0.48 -33.42
N ASN A 376 -12.18 -0.80 -34.47
CA ASN A 376 -12.18 -2.15 -35.06
C ASN A 376 -10.98 -3.05 -34.66
N GLY A 377 -10.10 -2.58 -33.77
CA GLY A 377 -8.89 -3.32 -33.40
C GLY A 377 -8.96 -4.07 -32.06
N SER A 378 -9.88 -3.71 -31.17
CA SER A 378 -9.97 -4.34 -29.83
C SER A 378 -10.95 -5.51 -29.78
N ASP A 379 -12.05 -5.43 -30.52
CA ASP A 379 -13.10 -6.45 -30.46
C ASP A 379 -12.75 -7.74 -31.24
N ASN A 380 -12.00 -7.63 -32.31
CA ASN A 380 -11.64 -8.78 -33.14
C ASN A 380 -10.51 -9.67 -32.55
N MET A 381 -9.69 -9.19 -31.59
CA MET A 381 -8.67 -10.04 -30.97
C MET A 381 -9.19 -10.84 -29.78
N THR A 382 -10.20 -10.36 -29.08
CA THR A 382 -10.85 -11.06 -27.97
C THR A 382 -11.87 -12.07 -28.47
N GLU A 383 -12.71 -11.70 -29.41
CA GLU A 383 -13.72 -12.58 -30.00
C GLU A 383 -13.13 -13.71 -30.84
N SER A 384 -12.07 -13.47 -31.65
CA SER A 384 -11.48 -14.52 -32.49
C SER A 384 -10.78 -15.64 -31.70
N PHE A 385 -10.36 -15.38 -30.46
CA PHE A 385 -9.79 -16.39 -29.57
C PHE A 385 -10.83 -17.06 -28.65
N LEU A 386 -11.92 -16.36 -28.35
CA LEU A 386 -12.99 -16.89 -27.50
C LEU A 386 -14.07 -17.64 -28.30
N GLU A 387 -14.22 -17.36 -29.59
CA GLU A 387 -15.21 -17.99 -30.50
C GLU A 387 -14.67 -19.15 -31.35
N ARG A 388 -13.44 -19.63 -31.10
CA ARG A 388 -13.06 -20.93 -31.66
C ARG A 388 -13.89 -21.97 -30.95
N ASP A 389 -14.96 -22.38 -31.63
CA ASP A 389 -15.74 -23.55 -31.28
C ASP A 389 -14.82 -24.71 -30.92
N ILE A 390 -14.98 -25.24 -29.74
CA ILE A 390 -14.42 -26.53 -29.39
C ILE A 390 -15.18 -27.49 -30.27
N ASP A 391 -14.61 -27.84 -31.43
CA ASP A 391 -15.05 -29.00 -32.16
C ASP A 391 -14.94 -30.20 -31.22
N THR A 392 -16.06 -30.58 -30.65
CA THR A 392 -16.32 -31.92 -30.11
C THR A 392 -16.46 -32.87 -31.30
N ASP A 393 -15.47 -32.85 -32.16
CA ASP A 393 -15.29 -33.90 -33.12
C ASP A 393 -14.80 -35.12 -32.36
N GLY A 394 -15.60 -36.14 -32.31
CA GLY A 394 -15.43 -37.42 -31.64
C GLY A 394 -14.27 -38.26 -32.17
N THR A 395 -13.24 -37.65 -32.76
CA THR A 395 -12.00 -38.28 -33.14
C THR A 395 -11.07 -38.23 -31.92
N GLY A 396 -10.93 -39.30 -31.18
CA GLY A 396 -10.09 -39.48 -29.99
C GLY A 396 -8.58 -39.33 -30.28
N VAL A 397 -8.14 -38.29 -30.99
CA VAL A 397 -6.74 -37.97 -31.19
C VAL A 397 -6.20 -37.27 -29.96
N ARG A 398 -5.63 -38.03 -29.04
CA ARG A 398 -4.86 -37.47 -27.91
C ARG A 398 -3.75 -36.58 -28.46
N LYS A 399 -3.72 -35.32 -28.05
CA LYS A 399 -2.58 -34.42 -28.32
C LYS A 399 -1.28 -35.11 -27.87
N PRO A 400 -0.14 -34.95 -28.59
CA PRO A 400 1.10 -35.62 -28.26
C PRO A 400 1.56 -35.26 -26.83
N ARG A 401 1.94 -36.28 -26.08
CA ARG A 401 2.51 -36.14 -24.73
C ARG A 401 3.71 -35.22 -24.77
N LYS A 402 3.74 -34.21 -23.90
CA LYS A 402 4.81 -33.20 -23.75
C LYS A 402 5.43 -33.28 -22.38
N LYS A 403 6.72 -33.01 -22.29
CA LYS A 403 7.44 -32.80 -21.04
C LYS A 403 7.51 -31.32 -20.73
N ILE A 404 6.86 -30.89 -19.65
CA ILE A 404 6.67 -29.48 -19.31
C ILE A 404 7.31 -29.18 -17.97
N LEU A 405 8.16 -28.13 -17.92
CA LEU A 405 8.86 -27.71 -16.72
C LEU A 405 8.23 -26.44 -16.15
N PHE A 406 7.76 -26.50 -14.92
CA PHE A 406 7.23 -25.37 -14.16
C PHE A 406 8.27 -24.88 -13.17
N VAL A 407 8.73 -23.62 -13.30
CA VAL A 407 9.66 -23.00 -12.36
C VAL A 407 8.89 -22.06 -11.44
N ILE A 408 8.84 -22.42 -10.15
CA ILE A 408 8.06 -21.72 -9.15
C ILE A 408 8.92 -21.33 -7.93
N GLU A 409 8.46 -20.35 -7.15
CA GLU A 409 9.17 -19.98 -5.90
C GLU A 409 9.07 -21.10 -4.86
N GLY A 410 7.91 -21.72 -4.71
CA GLY A 410 7.53 -22.80 -3.81
C GLY A 410 6.05 -22.75 -3.50
N LEU A 411 5.48 -23.81 -2.93
CA LEU A 411 4.04 -23.96 -2.67
C LEU A 411 3.64 -23.76 -1.21
N SER A 412 4.54 -23.40 -0.31
CA SER A 412 4.25 -23.17 1.11
C SER A 412 3.44 -21.91 1.40
N LEU A 413 3.37 -20.99 0.44
CA LEU A 413 2.62 -19.75 0.56
C LEU A 413 1.18 -19.93 0.07
N ARG A 414 0.20 -19.47 0.87
CA ARG A 414 -1.21 -19.43 0.45
C ARG A 414 -1.46 -18.17 -0.41
N GLY A 415 -1.16 -18.25 -1.69
CA GLY A 415 -1.35 -17.18 -2.66
C GLY A 415 -2.18 -17.64 -3.86
N GLY A 416 -2.78 -16.68 -4.58
CA GLY A 416 -3.58 -17.00 -5.78
C GLY A 416 -2.73 -17.53 -6.94
N LEU A 417 -1.46 -17.10 -7.04
CA LEU A 417 -0.54 -17.58 -8.07
C LEU A 417 -0.18 -19.05 -7.83
N GLU A 418 0.21 -19.36 -6.60
CA GLU A 418 0.61 -20.73 -6.20
C GLU A 418 -0.52 -21.72 -6.42
N ARG A 419 -1.76 -21.32 -6.09
CA ARG A 419 -2.96 -22.14 -6.33
C ARG A 419 -3.18 -22.40 -7.82
N VAL A 420 -3.19 -21.35 -8.64
CA VAL A 420 -3.41 -21.48 -10.09
C VAL A 420 -2.33 -22.34 -10.74
N MET A 421 -1.07 -22.23 -10.31
CA MET A 421 0.01 -23.06 -10.80
C MET A 421 -0.16 -24.53 -10.40
N ALA A 422 -0.54 -24.80 -9.14
CA ALA A 422 -0.82 -26.14 -8.64
C ALA A 422 -1.97 -26.82 -9.41
N ASP A 423 -3.10 -26.13 -9.54
CA ASP A 423 -4.28 -26.63 -10.25
C ASP A 423 -3.95 -26.93 -11.72
N ARG A 424 -3.15 -26.07 -12.38
CA ARG A 424 -2.73 -26.29 -13.79
C ARG A 424 -1.77 -27.46 -13.93
N MET A 425 -0.78 -27.61 -13.06
CA MET A 425 0.13 -28.75 -13.06
C MET A 425 -0.65 -30.08 -12.92
N ASN A 426 -1.59 -30.14 -11.97
CA ASN A 426 -2.44 -31.31 -11.77
C ASN A 426 -3.32 -31.60 -12.98
N ALA A 427 -3.94 -30.58 -13.60
CA ALA A 427 -4.79 -30.73 -14.75
C ALA A 427 -4.02 -31.25 -15.99
N LEU A 428 -2.82 -30.73 -16.24
CA LEU A 428 -1.97 -31.17 -17.34
C LEU A 428 -1.40 -32.60 -17.12
N ALA A 429 -1.03 -32.93 -15.87
CA ALA A 429 -0.64 -34.29 -15.51
C ALA A 429 -1.78 -35.30 -15.76
N GLY A 430 -3.02 -34.94 -15.29
CA GLY A 430 -4.21 -35.73 -15.54
C GLY A 430 -4.55 -35.91 -17.03
N ARG A 431 -4.10 -35.03 -17.92
CA ARG A 431 -4.22 -35.19 -19.38
C ARG A 431 -3.05 -35.97 -20.01
N GLY A 432 -2.13 -36.50 -19.18
CA GLY A 432 -1.06 -37.40 -19.58
C GLY A 432 0.27 -36.72 -19.98
N HIS A 433 0.43 -35.43 -19.73
CA HIS A 433 1.70 -34.74 -19.90
C HIS A 433 2.68 -35.12 -18.78
N GLU A 434 3.98 -35.13 -19.07
CA GLU A 434 5.03 -35.28 -18.05
C GLU A 434 5.32 -33.90 -17.43
N ILE A 435 4.92 -33.73 -16.18
CA ILE A 435 5.07 -32.43 -15.48
C ILE A 435 6.24 -32.53 -14.49
N VAL A 436 7.17 -31.57 -14.63
CA VAL A 436 8.31 -31.39 -13.72
C VAL A 436 8.16 -30.03 -13.03
N MET A 437 7.99 -30.04 -11.72
CA MET A 437 7.95 -28.84 -10.89
C MET A 437 9.32 -28.57 -10.29
N VAL A 438 9.87 -27.37 -10.52
CA VAL A 438 11.14 -26.89 -9.96
C VAL A 438 10.85 -25.83 -8.91
N GLU A 439 11.03 -26.17 -7.64
CA GLU A 439 10.94 -25.26 -6.50
C GLU A 439 12.30 -24.60 -6.27
N VAL A 440 12.35 -23.29 -6.41
CA VAL A 440 13.61 -22.54 -6.37
C VAL A 440 14.07 -22.28 -4.94
N TYR A 441 13.16 -21.85 -4.06
CA TYR A 441 13.53 -21.44 -2.72
C TYR A 441 13.28 -22.52 -1.68
N ASP A 442 14.17 -22.56 -0.70
CA ASP A 442 14.04 -23.40 0.48
C ASP A 442 13.02 -22.79 1.44
N HIS A 443 11.94 -23.52 1.70
CA HIS A 443 10.88 -23.15 2.64
C HIS A 443 10.92 -24.02 3.93
N GLY A 444 12.01 -24.78 4.13
CA GLY A 444 12.14 -25.73 5.25
C GLY A 444 11.07 -26.83 5.20
N ASP A 445 10.63 -27.26 6.37
CA ASP A 445 9.60 -28.31 6.54
C ASP A 445 8.15 -27.79 6.45
N SER A 446 7.94 -26.56 5.90
CA SER A 446 6.61 -26.01 5.75
C SER A 446 5.79 -26.87 4.79
N PRO A 447 4.56 -27.32 5.17
CA PRO A 447 3.71 -28.12 4.29
C PRO A 447 3.26 -27.31 3.08
N ASP A 448 2.97 -28.01 1.99
CA ASP A 448 2.37 -27.39 0.82
C ASP A 448 1.00 -26.80 1.17
N ALA A 449 0.74 -25.58 0.67
CA ALA A 449 -0.54 -24.94 0.86
C ALA A 449 -1.64 -25.47 -0.06
N PHE A 450 -1.25 -26.16 -1.15
CA PHE A 450 -2.13 -26.71 -2.18
C PHE A 450 -1.71 -28.12 -2.55
N TYR A 451 -2.70 -28.95 -2.89
CA TYR A 451 -2.46 -30.32 -3.33
C TYR A 451 -1.71 -30.38 -4.66
N ILE A 452 -0.73 -31.26 -4.73
CA ILE A 452 -0.01 -31.62 -5.96
C ILE A 452 -0.11 -33.13 -6.18
N SER A 453 -0.57 -33.51 -7.37
CA SER A 453 -0.65 -34.90 -7.78
C SER A 453 0.72 -35.61 -7.67
N PRO A 454 0.75 -36.87 -7.21
CA PRO A 454 1.97 -37.69 -7.23
C PRO A 454 2.58 -37.86 -8.62
N GLU A 455 1.81 -37.66 -9.68
CA GLU A 455 2.28 -37.72 -11.07
C GLU A 455 3.17 -36.51 -11.44
N VAL A 456 3.13 -35.42 -10.66
CA VAL A 456 3.99 -34.25 -10.83
C VAL A 456 5.33 -34.50 -10.15
N ARG A 457 6.37 -34.64 -10.93
CA ARG A 457 7.72 -34.87 -10.41
C ARG A 457 8.30 -33.55 -9.85
N ARG A 458 8.86 -33.58 -8.66
CA ARG A 458 9.40 -32.43 -7.95
C ARG A 458 10.93 -32.42 -7.94
N ILE A 459 11.50 -31.22 -8.20
CA ILE A 459 12.93 -30.92 -8.05
C ILE A 459 13.04 -29.70 -7.14
N ARG A 460 13.74 -29.83 -6.01
CA ARG A 460 13.99 -28.71 -5.08
C ARG A 460 15.42 -28.23 -5.25
N LEU A 461 15.59 -26.92 -5.55
CA LEU A 461 16.92 -26.30 -5.69
C LEU A 461 17.52 -25.91 -4.34
N GLY A 462 16.72 -25.77 -3.29
CA GLY A 462 17.17 -25.47 -1.91
C GLY A 462 17.87 -24.12 -1.74
N ILE A 463 17.57 -23.14 -2.59
CA ILE A 463 18.19 -21.81 -2.54
C ILE A 463 17.54 -20.99 -1.41
N ARG A 464 18.30 -20.54 -0.41
CA ARG A 464 17.77 -19.72 0.68
C ARG A 464 17.40 -18.32 0.18
N LYS A 465 16.13 -17.92 0.32
CA LYS A 465 15.64 -16.57 -0.01
C LYS A 465 16.21 -15.57 0.99
N ARG A 466 17.12 -14.70 0.55
CA ARG A 466 17.75 -13.68 1.40
C ARG A 466 17.18 -12.28 1.12
N GLY A 467 16.09 -11.96 1.82
CA GLY A 467 15.51 -10.61 1.84
C GLY A 467 14.80 -10.17 0.56
N LEU A 468 14.07 -9.06 0.65
CA LEU A 468 13.23 -8.51 -0.43
C LEU A 468 14.04 -8.03 -1.65
N TRP A 469 15.34 -7.73 -1.46
CA TRP A 469 16.28 -7.27 -2.49
C TRP A 469 17.37 -8.33 -2.65
N MET A 470 17.14 -9.23 -3.61
CA MET A 470 18.13 -10.26 -3.93
C MET A 470 19.43 -9.61 -4.42
N LYS A 471 20.54 -10.07 -3.86
CA LYS A 471 21.87 -9.64 -4.28
C LYS A 471 22.17 -10.19 -5.67
N PRO A 472 22.96 -9.50 -6.53
CA PRO A 472 23.23 -9.92 -7.91
C PRO A 472 23.71 -11.37 -8.07
N TRP A 473 24.46 -11.89 -7.09
CA TRP A 473 24.92 -13.29 -7.13
C TRP A 473 23.77 -14.30 -6.96
N GLN A 474 22.70 -13.96 -6.23
CA GLN A 474 21.56 -14.84 -6.02
C GLN A 474 20.76 -15.03 -7.31
N PHE A 475 20.68 -13.97 -8.14
CA PHE A 475 20.18 -14.06 -9.51
C PHE A 475 20.99 -15.08 -10.32
N HIS A 476 22.33 -15.00 -10.22
CA HIS A 476 23.22 -15.90 -10.94
C HIS A 476 23.10 -17.35 -10.42
N GLU A 477 22.90 -17.53 -9.12
CA GLU A 477 22.70 -18.85 -8.49
C GLU A 477 21.41 -19.50 -9.00
N VAL A 478 20.27 -18.77 -8.95
CA VAL A 478 18.97 -19.24 -9.47
C VAL A 478 19.07 -19.61 -10.95
N MET A 479 19.67 -18.75 -11.75
CA MET A 479 19.83 -19.00 -13.18
C MET A 479 20.69 -20.23 -13.49
N ARG A 480 21.83 -20.37 -12.81
CA ARG A 480 22.74 -21.50 -13.01
C ARG A 480 22.06 -22.81 -12.62
N ALA A 481 21.37 -22.82 -11.48
CA ALA A 481 20.66 -24.00 -11.00
C ALA A 481 19.50 -24.37 -11.91
N THR A 482 18.65 -23.41 -12.31
CA THR A 482 17.56 -23.64 -13.26
C THR A 482 18.06 -24.13 -14.60
N ARG A 483 19.15 -23.53 -15.12
CA ARG A 483 19.75 -23.96 -16.40
C ARG A 483 20.23 -25.40 -16.34
N ARG A 484 20.88 -25.81 -15.26
CA ARG A 484 21.31 -27.23 -15.08
C ARG A 484 20.12 -28.18 -15.16
N VAL A 485 19.02 -27.86 -14.47
CA VAL A 485 17.81 -28.69 -14.53
C VAL A 485 17.25 -28.75 -15.95
N VAL A 486 17.20 -27.62 -16.68
CA VAL A 486 16.70 -27.61 -18.07
C VAL A 486 17.61 -28.44 -19.00
N ASP A 487 18.94 -28.37 -18.83
CA ASP A 487 19.90 -29.13 -19.61
C ASP A 487 19.82 -30.66 -19.33
N GLU A 488 19.54 -31.05 -18.09
CA GLU A 488 19.34 -32.43 -17.64
C GLU A 488 17.97 -32.98 -18.07
N GLU A 489 16.89 -32.24 -17.87
CA GLU A 489 15.52 -32.67 -18.11
C GLU A 489 15.09 -32.57 -19.58
N LYS A 490 15.70 -31.69 -20.34
CA LYS A 490 15.39 -31.42 -21.77
C LYS A 490 13.88 -31.31 -22.03
N PRO A 491 13.16 -30.43 -21.33
CA PRO A 491 11.73 -30.32 -21.52
C PRO A 491 11.36 -29.74 -22.90
N ASP A 492 10.18 -30.11 -23.42
CA ASP A 492 9.60 -29.51 -24.62
C ASP A 492 9.26 -28.03 -24.43
N ALA A 493 8.72 -27.70 -23.26
CA ALA A 493 8.39 -26.33 -22.88
C ALA A 493 8.72 -26.08 -21.39
N MET A 494 9.04 -24.84 -21.09
CA MET A 494 9.20 -24.38 -19.72
C MET A 494 8.39 -23.10 -19.46
N THR A 495 7.82 -23.00 -18.30
CA THR A 495 7.06 -21.83 -17.86
C THR A 495 7.56 -21.31 -16.53
N ALA A 496 7.59 -19.99 -16.39
CA ALA A 496 7.92 -19.29 -15.15
C ALA A 496 7.14 -17.97 -15.07
N ALA A 497 6.68 -17.66 -13.87
CA ALA A 497 5.80 -16.52 -13.66
C ALA A 497 6.48 -15.35 -12.93
N ALA A 498 5.88 -14.18 -13.04
CA ALA A 498 6.18 -12.99 -12.26
C ALA A 498 7.68 -12.63 -12.25
N LEU A 499 8.22 -12.18 -11.10
CA LEU A 499 9.62 -11.76 -10.98
C LEU A 499 10.60 -12.91 -11.24
N LEU A 500 10.25 -14.13 -10.83
CA LEU A 500 11.07 -15.31 -11.05
C LEU A 500 11.27 -15.56 -12.55
N GLY A 501 10.21 -15.45 -13.37
CA GLY A 501 10.30 -15.57 -14.82
C GLY A 501 11.19 -14.48 -15.46
N VAL A 502 11.09 -13.24 -14.97
CA VAL A 502 11.99 -12.15 -15.42
C VAL A 502 13.45 -12.49 -15.12
N MET A 503 13.73 -13.09 -13.97
CA MET A 503 15.09 -13.50 -13.59
C MET A 503 15.61 -14.63 -14.46
N VAL A 504 14.83 -15.69 -14.58
CA VAL A 504 15.21 -16.91 -15.33
C VAL A 504 15.44 -16.58 -16.81
N TYR A 505 14.52 -15.87 -17.44
CA TYR A 505 14.59 -15.60 -18.89
C TYR A 505 15.37 -14.33 -19.26
N GLY A 506 15.44 -13.36 -18.37
CA GLY A 506 16.13 -12.08 -18.66
C GLY A 506 17.63 -12.23 -18.83
N MET A 507 18.25 -13.29 -18.30
CA MET A 507 19.71 -13.46 -18.28
C MET A 507 20.21 -14.73 -18.99
N SER A 508 19.40 -15.76 -19.24
CA SER A 508 19.81 -16.96 -19.96
C SER A 508 18.87 -17.25 -21.14
N ALA A 509 19.46 -17.79 -22.22
CA ALA A 509 18.73 -18.39 -23.33
C ALA A 509 18.76 -19.92 -23.19
N HIS A 510 17.61 -20.54 -23.37
CA HIS A 510 17.44 -21.99 -23.35
C HIS A 510 17.06 -22.47 -24.75
N ARG A 511 17.37 -23.75 -25.08
CA ARG A 511 16.94 -24.36 -26.35
C ARG A 511 15.48 -24.83 -26.29
N THR A 512 14.89 -24.82 -25.09
CA THR A 512 13.52 -25.20 -24.82
C THR A 512 12.59 -24.02 -25.09
N ARG A 513 11.33 -24.28 -25.50
CA ARG A 513 10.31 -23.26 -25.66
C ARG A 513 10.07 -22.55 -24.31
N MET A 514 10.29 -21.24 -24.30
CA MET A 514 10.20 -20.39 -23.11
C MET A 514 8.88 -19.65 -23.07
N ILE A 515 8.07 -19.90 -22.02
CA ILE A 515 6.78 -19.23 -21.79
C ILE A 515 6.88 -18.39 -20.52
N TYR A 516 6.63 -17.10 -20.62
CA TYR A 516 6.55 -16.21 -19.48
C TYR A 516 5.10 -15.94 -19.10
N GLU A 517 4.76 -16.09 -17.84
CA GLU A 517 3.42 -15.83 -17.32
C GLU A 517 3.36 -14.49 -16.56
N SER A 518 2.50 -13.58 -17.01
CA SER A 518 2.20 -12.34 -16.31
C SER A 518 1.01 -12.53 -15.39
N HIS A 519 1.24 -12.45 -14.09
CA HIS A 519 0.18 -12.49 -13.06
C HIS A 519 -0.02 -11.13 -12.37
N GLY A 520 0.51 -10.06 -12.96
CA GLY A 520 0.38 -8.69 -12.48
C GLY A 520 0.83 -7.71 -13.52
N ALA A 521 0.30 -6.47 -13.45
CA ALA A 521 0.59 -5.46 -14.45
C ALA A 521 2.09 -5.20 -14.63
N ARG A 522 2.55 -5.28 -15.88
CA ARG A 522 3.95 -5.04 -16.27
C ARG A 522 4.51 -3.73 -15.74
N ARG A 523 3.70 -2.67 -15.70
CA ARG A 523 4.09 -1.34 -15.20
C ARG A 523 4.54 -1.33 -13.75
N PHE A 524 4.06 -2.27 -12.92
CA PHE A 524 4.45 -2.41 -11.52
C PHE A 524 5.63 -3.37 -11.30
N MET A 525 6.11 -4.04 -12.37
CA MET A 525 7.24 -4.94 -12.28
C MET A 525 8.54 -4.17 -12.03
N PRO A 526 9.34 -4.58 -11.03
CA PRO A 526 10.68 -4.05 -10.83
C PRO A 526 11.61 -4.48 -11.98
N LEU A 527 12.80 -3.88 -12.06
CA LEU A 527 13.84 -4.28 -13.03
C LEU A 527 13.44 -4.11 -14.51
N LYS A 528 12.86 -2.98 -14.88
CA LYS A 528 12.32 -2.69 -16.24
C LYS A 528 13.25 -3.10 -17.39
N LEU A 529 14.56 -2.98 -17.22
CA LEU A 529 15.54 -3.38 -18.25
C LEU A 529 15.58 -4.90 -18.44
N MET A 530 15.50 -5.66 -17.34
CA MET A 530 15.44 -7.13 -17.40
C MET A 530 14.11 -7.62 -17.96
N VAL A 531 12.99 -6.95 -17.62
CA VAL A 531 11.68 -7.23 -18.23
C VAL A 531 11.74 -7.07 -19.75
N ARG A 532 12.27 -5.96 -20.26
CA ARG A 532 12.48 -5.76 -21.72
C ARG A 532 13.38 -6.83 -22.33
N ARG A 533 14.39 -7.26 -21.61
CA ARG A 533 15.31 -8.30 -22.12
C ARG A 533 14.65 -9.67 -22.13
N MET A 534 13.83 -9.98 -21.12
CA MET A 534 12.99 -11.17 -21.07
C MET A 534 12.00 -11.19 -22.24
N GLU A 535 11.23 -10.10 -22.46
CA GLU A 535 10.26 -9.98 -23.55
C GLU A 535 10.83 -10.30 -24.94
N ARG A 536 12.11 -9.95 -25.19
CA ARG A 536 12.80 -10.23 -26.47
C ARG A 536 13.26 -11.67 -26.60
N ARG A 537 13.32 -12.42 -25.52
CA ARG A 537 13.92 -13.76 -25.46
C ARG A 537 12.93 -14.89 -25.38
N VAL A 538 11.82 -14.64 -24.69
CA VAL A 538 10.77 -15.65 -24.55
C VAL A 538 10.03 -15.86 -25.85
N ASP A 539 9.62 -17.09 -26.09
CA ASP A 539 8.86 -17.43 -27.29
C ASP A 539 7.43 -16.91 -27.19
N THR A 540 6.85 -16.98 -26.01
CA THR A 540 5.46 -16.50 -25.77
C THR A 540 5.36 -15.82 -24.42
N VAL A 541 4.67 -14.69 -24.38
CA VAL A 541 4.18 -14.05 -23.15
C VAL A 541 2.70 -14.38 -23.00
N VAL A 542 2.35 -15.07 -21.93
CA VAL A 542 0.96 -15.32 -21.55
C VAL A 542 0.53 -14.28 -20.51
N THR A 543 -0.59 -13.63 -20.75
CA THR A 543 -1.21 -12.64 -19.85
C THR A 543 -2.60 -13.07 -19.46
N LEU A 544 -3.12 -12.54 -18.38
CA LEU A 544 -4.45 -12.89 -17.88
C LEU A 544 -5.56 -12.04 -18.49
N THR A 545 -5.19 -10.88 -19.05
CA THR A 545 -6.14 -9.90 -19.60
C THR A 545 -5.57 -9.25 -20.85
N THR A 546 -6.46 -8.77 -21.70
CA THR A 546 -6.09 -8.02 -22.93
C THR A 546 -5.34 -6.74 -22.58
N ALA A 547 -5.74 -6.04 -21.53
CA ALA A 547 -5.08 -4.82 -21.08
C ALA A 547 -3.63 -5.07 -20.64
N ASP A 548 -3.34 -6.20 -19.98
CA ASP A 548 -1.97 -6.57 -19.62
C ASP A 548 -1.15 -6.96 -20.85
N ALA A 549 -1.76 -7.64 -21.85
CA ALA A 549 -1.11 -8.00 -23.09
C ALA A 549 -0.63 -6.76 -23.89
N MET A 550 -1.35 -5.66 -23.84
CA MET A 550 -0.97 -4.41 -24.47
C MET A 550 0.31 -3.80 -23.87
N GLU A 551 0.57 -4.04 -22.59
CA GLU A 551 1.78 -3.55 -21.93
C GLU A 551 3.08 -4.24 -22.40
N TYR A 552 3.00 -5.45 -23.00
CA TYR A 552 4.14 -6.21 -23.52
C TYR A 552 4.41 -5.92 -24.99
N ALA A 553 4.71 -4.65 -25.30
CA ALA A 553 4.79 -4.14 -26.68
C ALA A 553 5.86 -4.79 -27.56
N ILE A 554 6.93 -5.36 -26.99
CA ILE A 554 8.08 -5.91 -27.71
C ILE A 554 8.17 -7.44 -27.67
N ALA A 555 7.20 -8.12 -27.07
CA ALA A 555 7.11 -9.57 -27.06
C ALA A 555 6.83 -10.10 -28.48
N ARG A 556 7.45 -11.22 -28.85
CA ARG A 556 7.30 -11.85 -30.18
C ARG A 556 5.89 -12.37 -30.37
N HIS A 557 5.42 -13.16 -29.42
CA HIS A 557 4.06 -13.70 -29.39
C HIS A 557 3.43 -13.35 -28.02
N LYS A 558 2.16 -12.98 -28.04
CA LYS A 558 1.36 -12.66 -26.87
C LYS A 558 0.05 -13.41 -26.95
N VAL A 559 -0.30 -14.09 -25.89
CA VAL A 559 -1.53 -14.85 -25.79
C VAL A 559 -2.23 -14.45 -24.48
N VAL A 560 -3.53 -14.23 -24.55
CA VAL A 560 -4.35 -14.00 -23.36
C VAL A 560 -4.95 -15.32 -22.95
N ILE A 561 -4.52 -15.85 -21.80
CA ILE A 561 -5.10 -17.05 -21.18
C ILE A 561 -5.54 -16.67 -19.79
N PRO A 562 -6.84 -16.52 -19.55
CA PRO A 562 -7.34 -16.18 -18.22
C PRO A 562 -7.15 -17.34 -17.24
N ASN A 563 -7.26 -17.05 -15.95
CA ASN A 563 -7.31 -18.10 -14.95
C ASN A 563 -8.72 -18.75 -14.94
N TYR A 564 -8.77 -19.98 -14.46
CA TYR A 564 -10.00 -20.67 -14.11
C TYR A 564 -10.08 -20.93 -12.60
N SER A 565 -11.25 -21.25 -12.10
CA SER A 565 -11.43 -21.74 -10.73
C SER A 565 -12.16 -23.09 -10.79
N ASP A 566 -11.60 -24.09 -10.16
CA ASP A 566 -12.20 -25.43 -10.03
C ASP A 566 -12.95 -25.51 -8.70
N ILE A 567 -14.28 -25.43 -8.77
CA ILE A 567 -15.15 -25.49 -7.59
C ILE A 567 -15.04 -26.85 -6.89
N SER A 568 -14.85 -27.94 -7.65
CA SER A 568 -14.79 -29.31 -7.13
C SER A 568 -13.54 -29.59 -6.29
N SER A 569 -12.43 -28.90 -6.57
CA SER A 569 -11.18 -29.05 -5.83
C SER A 569 -11.19 -28.42 -4.43
N LEU A 570 -12.17 -27.55 -4.14
CA LEU A 570 -12.33 -26.88 -2.85
C LEU A 570 -13.02 -27.74 -1.79
N SER A 571 -13.81 -28.76 -2.21
CA SER A 571 -14.53 -29.64 -1.32
C SER A 571 -13.76 -30.93 -0.92
N SER A 572 -12.62 -31.23 -1.57
CA SER A 572 -11.88 -32.49 -1.37
C SER A 572 -10.76 -32.44 -0.33
N GLY A 573 -10.60 -31.31 0.37
CA GLY A 573 -9.55 -31.13 1.38
C GLY A 573 -9.75 -31.80 2.75
N THR A 574 -10.84 -32.54 2.96
CA THR A 574 -11.21 -33.16 4.26
C THR A 574 -11.69 -34.61 4.21
N SER A 575 -11.24 -35.42 3.26
CA SER A 575 -11.51 -36.87 3.31
C SER A 575 -10.31 -37.70 2.92
N GLY A 576 -9.38 -37.80 3.84
CA GLY A 576 -8.23 -38.70 3.72
C GLY A 576 -7.87 -39.33 5.04
N THR A 577 -8.76 -40.15 5.63
CA THR A 577 -8.41 -41.30 6.48
C THR A 577 -9.68 -42.05 6.93
N SER A 578 -10.14 -42.98 6.16
CA SER A 578 -10.83 -44.18 6.64
C SER A 578 -10.72 -45.26 5.58
N GLY A 579 -9.57 -45.89 5.56
CA GLY A 579 -9.39 -47.17 4.88
C GLY A 579 -9.60 -48.29 5.89
N SER A 580 -10.77 -48.90 5.84
CA SER A 580 -11.06 -50.17 6.52
C SER A 580 -10.26 -51.28 5.87
N SER A 581 -9.49 -52.02 6.67
CA SER A 581 -9.18 -53.42 6.39
C SER A 581 -9.18 -54.18 7.71
N GLY A 582 -10.15 -55.06 7.85
CA GLY A 582 -10.26 -56.02 8.95
C GLY A 582 -9.18 -57.07 8.91
N ALA A 583 -8.75 -57.50 10.08
CA ALA A 583 -8.29 -58.85 10.37
C ALA A 583 -8.37 -59.07 11.88
N SER A 584 -9.06 -60.14 12.22
CA SER A 584 -9.33 -60.86 13.45
C SER A 584 -8.17 -61.02 14.42
N GLY A 585 -8.50 -60.90 15.71
CA GLY A 585 -8.10 -61.27 17.03
C GLY A 585 -6.91 -62.19 17.31
N PRO A 586 -6.60 -62.58 18.57
CA PRO A 586 -7.47 -62.61 19.74
C PRO A 586 -6.82 -62.15 21.09
N SER A 587 -7.68 -61.88 22.04
CA SER A 587 -7.62 -62.07 23.52
C SER A 587 -6.34 -62.06 24.29
N GLY A 588 -6.30 -61.27 25.41
CA GLY A 588 -5.36 -61.38 26.49
C GLY A 588 -5.66 -60.44 27.64
N SER A 589 -6.20 -60.98 28.69
CA SER A 589 -6.69 -60.42 29.93
C SER A 589 -5.65 -59.80 30.87
N SER A 590 -6.18 -59.07 31.85
CA SER A 590 -5.73 -58.71 33.21
C SER A 590 -5.34 -57.23 33.30
N GLY A 591 -5.93 -56.43 34.14
CA GLY A 591 -6.47 -56.60 35.51
C GLY A 591 -5.75 -55.63 36.41
N LEU A 592 -6.51 -54.92 37.23
CA LEU A 592 -6.20 -54.26 38.52
C LEU A 592 -6.28 -52.72 38.56
N SER A 593 -7.43 -52.28 39.02
CA SER A 593 -7.76 -51.63 40.32
C SER A 593 -7.10 -50.29 40.65
N GLY A 594 -8.01 -49.39 40.94
CA GLY A 594 -7.97 -47.99 41.38
C GLY A 594 -7.22 -47.76 42.73
N PRO A 595 -7.36 -46.65 43.44
CA PRO A 595 -8.64 -46.12 43.93
C PRO A 595 -8.89 -44.56 43.89
N SER A 596 -10.12 -44.20 43.93
CA SER A 596 -10.97 -43.20 44.61
C SER A 596 -10.34 -41.91 45.23
N GLY A 597 -10.80 -40.75 44.79
CA GLY A 597 -11.50 -39.65 45.41
C GLY A 597 -10.70 -38.69 46.32
N PRO A 598 -11.22 -37.52 46.72
CA PRO A 598 -12.62 -37.07 46.69
C PRO A 598 -12.91 -35.61 46.23
N SER A 599 -14.14 -35.38 45.95
CA SER A 599 -15.05 -34.23 46.06
C SER A 599 -14.55 -32.87 46.57
N GLY A 600 -14.96 -31.79 45.88
CA GLY A 600 -14.97 -30.43 46.42
C GLY A 600 -15.64 -29.40 45.50
N THR A 601 -16.91 -29.27 45.59
CA THR A 601 -17.82 -28.08 45.59
C THR A 601 -17.71 -26.98 44.56
N SER A 602 -18.79 -26.90 43.77
CA SER A 602 -19.68 -25.74 43.48
C SER A 602 -19.07 -24.33 43.29
N GLY A 603 -19.32 -23.72 42.15
CA GLY A 603 -19.20 -22.31 41.92
C GLY A 603 -19.87 -21.86 40.64
N THR A 604 -21.16 -21.68 40.70
CA THR A 604 -22.09 -20.78 40.01
C THR A 604 -21.74 -20.22 38.62
N SER A 605 -22.55 -20.62 37.69
CA SER A 605 -22.89 -19.97 36.44
C SER A 605 -23.25 -18.49 36.57
N GLY A 606 -22.56 -17.64 35.79
CA GLY A 606 -22.91 -16.25 35.54
C GLY A 606 -23.30 -16.09 34.04
N THR A 607 -24.57 -16.33 33.75
CA THR A 607 -25.24 -15.90 32.55
C THR A 607 -25.61 -14.45 32.65
N SER A 608 -24.91 -13.56 31.94
CA SER A 608 -25.43 -12.20 31.71
C SER A 608 -26.14 -12.21 30.36
N GLY A 609 -27.44 -12.32 30.42
CA GLY A 609 -28.36 -12.15 29.32
C GLY A 609 -28.39 -10.71 28.87
N ALA A 610 -28.09 -10.46 27.59
CA ALA A 610 -28.50 -9.25 26.94
C ALA A 610 -29.95 -9.44 26.45
N SER A 611 -30.87 -8.69 27.07
CA SER A 611 -32.25 -8.56 26.65
C SER A 611 -32.31 -7.87 25.29
N GLY A 612 -32.47 -8.63 24.23
CA GLY A 612 -32.88 -8.16 22.92
C GLY A 612 -34.39 -8.10 22.84
N ASN A 613 -34.92 -6.94 22.56
CA ASN A 613 -36.32 -6.68 22.27
C ASN A 613 -36.78 -7.52 21.07
N PRO A 614 -37.94 -8.22 21.08
CA PRO A 614 -38.43 -8.98 19.92
C PRO A 614 -39.13 -8.01 18.96
N GLY A 615 -38.40 -7.56 17.95
CA GLY A 615 -38.90 -6.79 16.81
C GLY A 615 -38.88 -7.60 15.53
N ASN A 616 -40.04 -7.97 15.05
CA ASN A 616 -40.44 -8.34 13.69
C ASN A 616 -39.70 -9.52 13.01
N PRO A 617 -40.31 -10.68 12.80
CA PRO A 617 -39.72 -11.80 12.04
C PRO A 617 -39.89 -11.55 10.53
N GLY A 618 -38.88 -10.96 9.86
CA GLY A 618 -38.98 -10.74 8.40
C GLY A 618 -37.76 -10.24 7.67
N ALA A 619 -36.71 -9.74 8.35
CA ALA A 619 -35.52 -9.25 7.67
C ALA A 619 -34.36 -10.26 7.88
N SER A 620 -34.11 -11.14 6.93
CA SER A 620 -32.86 -11.92 6.90
C SER A 620 -31.68 -10.96 6.82
N SER A 621 -30.76 -11.04 7.78
CA SER A 621 -29.53 -10.25 7.80
C SER A 621 -28.75 -10.46 6.50
N GLN A 622 -28.57 -9.40 5.71
CA GLN A 622 -27.81 -9.47 4.46
C GLN A 622 -26.32 -9.45 4.79
N THR A 623 -25.60 -10.49 4.41
CA THR A 623 -24.15 -10.60 4.63
C THR A 623 -23.38 -10.25 3.37
N ILE A 624 -22.62 -9.19 3.43
CA ILE A 624 -21.70 -8.74 2.38
C ILE A 624 -20.31 -9.26 2.71
N ILE A 625 -19.64 -9.88 1.73
CA ILE A 625 -18.30 -10.43 1.93
C ILE A 625 -17.23 -9.68 1.13
N SER A 626 -16.01 -9.72 1.63
CA SER A 626 -14.83 -9.33 0.92
C SER A 626 -13.65 -10.22 1.33
N LEU A 627 -12.92 -10.75 0.36
CA LEU A 627 -11.84 -11.70 0.60
C LEU A 627 -10.52 -11.21 0.04
N GLY A 628 -9.44 -11.34 0.82
CA GLY A 628 -8.10 -11.04 0.33
C GLY A 628 -7.10 -10.73 1.44
N ARG A 629 -5.83 -10.70 1.10
CA ARG A 629 -4.77 -10.32 2.05
C ARG A 629 -4.98 -8.88 2.54
N LEU A 630 -4.86 -8.64 3.83
CA LEU A 630 -5.01 -7.30 4.43
C LEU A 630 -3.75 -6.47 4.15
N THR A 631 -3.67 -5.95 2.94
CA THR A 631 -2.52 -5.20 2.40
C THR A 631 -3.00 -3.93 1.67
N PRO A 632 -2.12 -2.93 1.49
CA PRO A 632 -2.45 -1.69 0.77
C PRO A 632 -2.99 -1.90 -0.65
N GLN A 633 -2.64 -3.03 -1.30
CA GLN A 633 -3.16 -3.40 -2.61
C GLN A 633 -4.68 -3.59 -2.60
N LYS A 634 -5.20 -4.27 -1.58
CA LYS A 634 -6.63 -4.60 -1.47
C LYS A 634 -7.50 -3.43 -1.00
N ASP A 635 -6.89 -2.42 -0.38
CA ASP A 635 -7.51 -1.16 0.03
C ASP A 635 -8.82 -1.30 0.82
N PHE A 636 -8.81 -2.21 1.79
CA PHE A 636 -9.95 -2.40 2.69
C PHE A 636 -10.30 -1.15 3.50
N ALA A 637 -9.35 -0.22 3.65
CA ALA A 637 -9.61 1.07 4.27
C ALA A 637 -10.64 1.89 3.47
N MET A 638 -10.59 1.85 2.14
CA MET A 638 -11.61 2.46 1.28
C MET A 638 -12.96 1.75 1.43
N LEU A 639 -12.96 0.42 1.49
CA LEU A 639 -14.19 -0.36 1.73
C LEU A 639 -14.85 0.01 3.06
N LEU A 640 -14.09 0.14 4.15
CA LEU A 640 -14.64 0.55 5.45
C LEU A 640 -15.25 1.96 5.41
N ARG A 641 -14.65 2.88 4.66
CA ARG A 641 -15.24 4.22 4.46
C ARG A 641 -16.53 4.17 3.65
N ALA A 642 -16.58 3.34 2.61
CA ALA A 642 -17.81 3.09 1.86
C ALA A 642 -18.86 2.43 2.77
N TRP A 643 -18.44 1.48 3.62
CA TRP A 643 -19.33 0.80 4.56
C TRP A 643 -19.93 1.74 5.60
N HIS A 644 -19.19 2.76 6.04
CA HIS A 644 -19.73 3.80 6.91
C HIS A 644 -20.94 4.53 6.30
N ILE A 645 -20.97 4.69 4.98
CA ILE A 645 -22.12 5.26 4.26
C ILE A 645 -23.23 4.21 4.15
N VAL A 646 -22.88 2.98 3.77
CA VAL A 646 -23.83 1.85 3.62
C VAL A 646 -24.54 1.56 4.93
N SER A 647 -23.84 1.47 6.06
CA SER A 647 -24.41 1.14 7.37
C SER A 647 -25.44 2.14 7.87
N LYS A 648 -25.37 3.40 7.41
CA LYS A 648 -26.38 4.43 7.69
C LYS A 648 -27.63 4.26 6.83
N ALA A 649 -27.45 3.84 5.56
CA ALA A 649 -28.54 3.67 4.62
C ALA A 649 -29.27 2.31 4.81
N VAL A 650 -28.52 1.25 5.15
CA VAL A 650 -29.02 -0.11 5.34
C VAL A 650 -28.49 -0.69 6.67
N PRO A 651 -29.06 -0.29 7.83
CA PRO A 651 -28.53 -0.66 9.15
C PRO A 651 -28.56 -2.16 9.47
N THR A 652 -29.36 -2.95 8.75
CA THR A 652 -29.49 -4.41 8.95
C THR A 652 -28.40 -5.20 8.21
N ALA A 653 -27.63 -4.57 7.35
CA ALA A 653 -26.56 -5.22 6.58
C ALA A 653 -25.28 -5.40 7.41
N ASN A 654 -24.54 -6.47 7.14
CA ASN A 654 -23.26 -6.78 7.80
C ASN A 654 -22.17 -7.02 6.76
N LEU A 655 -20.97 -6.48 7.03
CA LEU A 655 -19.77 -6.70 6.22
C LEU A 655 -18.82 -7.67 6.92
N ALA A 656 -18.49 -8.77 6.25
CA ALA A 656 -17.49 -9.73 6.70
C ALA A 656 -16.27 -9.70 5.77
N ILE A 657 -15.13 -9.29 6.29
CA ILE A 657 -13.84 -9.28 5.58
C ILE A 657 -13.02 -10.47 6.04
N TYR A 658 -12.57 -11.30 5.08
CA TYR A 658 -11.78 -12.51 5.34
C TYR A 658 -10.37 -12.37 4.81
N GLY A 659 -9.38 -12.52 5.67
CA GLY A 659 -7.98 -12.51 5.29
C GLY A 659 -7.03 -12.16 6.42
N ASP A 660 -5.74 -12.33 6.16
CA ASP A 660 -4.66 -11.96 7.06
C ASP A 660 -3.72 -10.97 6.38
N GLY A 661 -3.01 -10.19 7.18
CA GLY A 661 -2.04 -9.25 6.67
C GLY A 661 -1.69 -8.12 7.63
N PRO A 662 -0.69 -7.31 7.27
CA PRO A 662 -0.14 -6.28 8.16
C PRO A 662 -1.12 -5.14 8.48
N GLU A 663 -2.21 -4.98 7.70
CA GLU A 663 -3.17 -3.90 7.93
C GLU A 663 -4.29 -4.25 8.92
N ARG A 664 -4.35 -5.47 9.48
CA ARG A 664 -5.44 -5.90 10.39
C ARG A 664 -5.71 -4.89 11.50
N ASN A 665 -4.71 -4.60 12.33
CA ASN A 665 -4.88 -3.69 13.47
C ASN A 665 -5.29 -2.26 13.04
N MET A 666 -4.89 -1.85 11.84
CA MET A 666 -5.27 -0.57 11.26
C MET A 666 -6.74 -0.56 10.87
N LEU A 667 -7.20 -1.62 10.22
CA LEU A 667 -8.60 -1.75 9.78
C LEU A 667 -9.56 -1.86 10.98
N GLU A 668 -9.19 -2.59 12.02
CA GLU A 668 -9.95 -2.68 13.27
C GLU A 668 -10.14 -1.30 13.92
N ARG A 669 -9.05 -0.52 14.04
CA ARG A 669 -9.14 0.85 14.55
C ARG A 669 -9.98 1.76 13.67
N LEU A 670 -9.82 1.65 12.37
CA LEU A 670 -10.61 2.45 11.43
C LEU A 670 -12.10 2.13 11.54
N ALA A 671 -12.48 0.86 11.75
CA ALA A 671 -13.87 0.48 11.97
C ALA A 671 -14.44 1.11 13.26
N VAL A 672 -13.64 1.15 14.35
CA VAL A 672 -14.02 1.86 15.60
C VAL A 672 -14.19 3.36 15.35
N GLN A 673 -13.21 4.00 14.67
CA GLN A 673 -13.26 5.44 14.39
C GLN A 673 -14.46 5.85 13.53
N LEU A 674 -14.84 4.99 12.59
CA LEU A 674 -16.01 5.21 11.72
C LEU A 674 -17.33 4.84 12.40
N GLY A 675 -17.30 4.29 13.63
CA GLY A 675 -18.50 3.87 14.36
C GLY A 675 -19.24 2.67 13.73
N ILE A 676 -18.52 1.82 13.01
CA ILE A 676 -19.09 0.67 12.26
C ILE A 676 -18.70 -0.71 12.83
N SER A 677 -18.07 -0.76 14.00
CA SER A 677 -17.61 -2.03 14.60
C SER A 677 -18.75 -3.02 14.87
N GLY A 678 -19.98 -2.54 15.06
CA GLY A 678 -21.16 -3.40 15.28
C GLY A 678 -21.67 -4.09 14.00
N SER A 679 -21.28 -3.60 12.81
CA SER A 679 -21.74 -4.13 11.52
C SER A 679 -20.58 -4.63 10.63
N VAL A 680 -19.33 -4.64 11.12
CA VAL A 680 -18.16 -5.11 10.40
C VAL A 680 -17.44 -6.19 11.19
N SER A 681 -17.12 -7.32 10.57
CA SER A 681 -16.27 -8.36 11.13
C SER A 681 -14.99 -8.54 10.29
N LEU A 682 -13.82 -8.52 10.96
CA LEU A 682 -12.52 -8.80 10.37
C LEU A 682 -12.08 -10.22 10.76
N ASN A 683 -12.31 -11.16 9.86
CA ASN A 683 -12.06 -12.58 10.08
C ASN A 683 -10.66 -12.98 9.57
N HIS A 684 -10.11 -14.07 10.09
CA HIS A 684 -8.90 -14.68 9.54
C HIS A 684 -9.17 -15.34 8.18
N SER A 685 -8.09 -15.67 7.46
CA SER A 685 -8.22 -16.44 6.23
C SER A 685 -8.83 -17.80 6.51
N VAL A 686 -9.75 -18.22 5.66
CA VAL A 686 -10.49 -19.48 5.78
C VAL A 686 -10.01 -20.48 4.73
N SER A 687 -10.06 -21.77 5.08
CA SER A 687 -9.81 -22.87 4.13
C SER A 687 -11.10 -23.25 3.38
N ASP A 688 -12.22 -23.23 4.07
CA ASP A 688 -13.54 -23.47 3.49
C ASP A 688 -14.16 -22.16 2.98
N VAL A 689 -13.79 -21.79 1.77
CA VAL A 689 -14.37 -20.59 1.11
C VAL A 689 -15.79 -20.84 0.63
N GLU A 690 -16.21 -22.12 0.42
CA GLU A 690 -17.56 -22.48 0.00
C GLU A 690 -18.59 -22.04 1.03
N ALA A 691 -18.32 -22.32 2.31
CA ALA A 691 -19.18 -21.88 3.41
C ALA A 691 -19.29 -20.36 3.52
N VAL A 692 -18.29 -19.60 3.03
CA VAL A 692 -18.33 -18.12 2.99
C VAL A 692 -19.22 -17.65 1.85
N TYR A 693 -19.01 -18.16 0.64
CA TYR A 693 -19.81 -17.75 -0.53
C TYR A 693 -21.29 -18.14 -0.40
N SER A 694 -21.60 -19.33 0.17
CA SER A 694 -22.99 -19.81 0.33
C SER A 694 -23.85 -18.91 1.23
N ARG A 695 -23.23 -18.12 2.12
CA ARG A 695 -23.90 -17.18 3.01
C ARG A 695 -23.87 -15.75 2.50
N ALA A 696 -23.19 -15.50 1.38
CA ALA A 696 -22.97 -14.17 0.86
C ALA A 696 -24.17 -13.69 0.03
N SER A 697 -24.69 -12.52 0.34
CA SER A 697 -25.63 -11.81 -0.52
C SER A 697 -24.91 -11.05 -1.64
N LEU A 698 -23.66 -10.62 -1.40
CA LEU A 698 -22.88 -9.76 -2.29
C LEU A 698 -21.40 -9.92 -1.99
N LEU A 699 -20.55 -9.95 -3.04
CA LEU A 699 -19.12 -9.78 -2.94
C LEU A 699 -18.73 -8.33 -3.26
N VAL A 700 -17.87 -7.73 -2.44
CA VAL A 700 -17.32 -6.38 -2.71
C VAL A 700 -15.80 -6.43 -2.83
N MET A 701 -15.25 -5.80 -3.86
CA MET A 701 -13.82 -5.66 -4.07
C MET A 701 -13.40 -4.19 -4.21
N SER A 702 -12.43 -3.76 -3.38
CA SER A 702 -11.93 -2.38 -3.29
C SER A 702 -10.48 -2.20 -3.77
N SER A 703 -9.90 -3.21 -4.42
CA SER A 703 -8.48 -3.27 -4.76
C SER A 703 -8.00 -2.09 -5.60
N ARG A 704 -6.77 -1.64 -5.36
CA ARG A 704 -6.09 -0.62 -6.17
C ARG A 704 -5.67 -1.12 -7.54
N PHE A 705 -5.31 -2.38 -7.61
CA PHE A 705 -4.97 -3.10 -8.83
C PHE A 705 -5.10 -4.60 -8.60
N GLU A 706 -5.44 -5.34 -9.66
CA GLU A 706 -5.53 -6.79 -9.67
C GLU A 706 -4.83 -7.36 -10.90
N GLY A 707 -4.30 -8.57 -10.78
CA GLY A 707 -3.83 -9.30 -11.96
C GLY A 707 -5.01 -9.89 -12.75
N PHE A 708 -5.94 -10.54 -12.02
CA PHE A 708 -7.14 -11.12 -12.59
C PHE A 708 -8.36 -10.94 -11.68
N GLY A 709 -8.25 -11.26 -10.39
CA GLY A 709 -9.35 -11.14 -9.43
C GLY A 709 -10.07 -12.47 -9.22
N MET A 710 -9.34 -13.52 -8.82
CA MET A 710 -9.91 -14.87 -8.60
C MET A 710 -11.18 -14.88 -7.74
N VAL A 711 -11.23 -14.04 -6.70
CA VAL A 711 -12.41 -13.94 -5.83
C VAL A 711 -13.67 -13.45 -6.57
N ILE A 712 -13.49 -12.63 -7.63
CA ILE A 712 -14.60 -12.25 -8.51
C ILE A 712 -15.10 -13.45 -9.27
N LEU A 713 -14.21 -14.19 -9.93
CA LEU A 713 -14.58 -15.39 -10.69
C LEU A 713 -15.27 -16.43 -9.80
N GLU A 714 -14.72 -16.66 -8.60
CA GLU A 714 -15.32 -17.58 -7.61
C GLU A 714 -16.74 -17.18 -7.19
N ALA A 715 -16.98 -15.87 -6.99
CA ALA A 715 -18.31 -15.35 -6.70
C ALA A 715 -19.26 -15.52 -7.90
N MET A 716 -18.80 -15.18 -9.11
CA MET A 716 -19.56 -15.30 -10.35
C MET A 716 -20.03 -16.76 -10.58
N GLN A 717 -19.16 -17.74 -10.43
CA GLN A 717 -19.47 -19.16 -10.58
C GLN A 717 -20.54 -19.66 -9.61
N ARG A 718 -20.72 -18.97 -8.46
CA ARG A 718 -21.72 -19.28 -7.44
C ARG A 718 -22.97 -18.42 -7.51
N GLY A 719 -23.08 -17.59 -8.53
CA GLY A 719 -24.22 -16.70 -8.69
C GLY A 719 -24.27 -15.57 -7.64
N VAL A 720 -23.16 -15.29 -6.96
CA VAL A 720 -23.05 -14.16 -6.02
C VAL A 720 -22.78 -12.89 -6.81
N ALA A 721 -23.68 -11.91 -6.71
CA ALA A 721 -23.50 -10.62 -7.36
C ALA A 721 -22.23 -9.90 -6.85
N VAL A 722 -21.56 -9.20 -7.74
CA VAL A 722 -20.27 -8.55 -7.44
C VAL A 722 -20.36 -7.03 -7.60
N VAL A 723 -19.86 -6.29 -6.64
CA VAL A 723 -19.50 -4.86 -6.79
C VAL A 723 -17.98 -4.72 -6.69
N SER A 724 -17.37 -4.15 -7.70
CA SER A 724 -15.93 -3.92 -7.72
C SER A 724 -15.61 -2.49 -8.14
N VAL A 725 -14.57 -1.91 -7.54
CA VAL A 725 -13.94 -0.75 -8.17
C VAL A 725 -13.33 -1.17 -9.50
N ASP A 726 -13.32 -0.26 -10.48
CA ASP A 726 -12.66 -0.45 -11.75
C ASP A 726 -11.16 -0.38 -11.57
N ALA A 727 -10.62 -1.43 -10.95
CA ALA A 727 -9.18 -1.58 -10.77
C ALA A 727 -8.53 -1.95 -12.11
N PRO A 728 -7.30 -1.47 -12.37
CA PRO A 728 -6.58 -1.87 -13.58
C PRO A 728 -6.50 -3.38 -13.74
N HIS A 729 -6.77 -3.85 -14.95
CA HIS A 729 -6.80 -5.24 -15.44
C HIS A 729 -8.06 -6.02 -14.98
N GLY A 730 -7.93 -7.17 -14.36
CA GLY A 730 -8.95 -8.21 -14.13
C GLY A 730 -10.42 -7.85 -13.91
N PRO A 731 -10.82 -6.93 -13.03
CA PRO A 731 -12.24 -6.67 -12.74
C PRO A 731 -13.06 -6.26 -13.97
N ARG A 732 -12.51 -5.43 -14.85
CA ARG A 732 -13.20 -5.00 -16.08
C ARG A 732 -13.43 -6.17 -17.03
N ASP A 733 -12.43 -7.04 -17.20
CA ASP A 733 -12.53 -8.21 -18.09
C ASP A 733 -13.52 -9.25 -17.54
N LEU A 734 -13.57 -9.42 -16.22
CA LEU A 734 -14.49 -10.37 -15.58
C LEU A 734 -15.94 -9.87 -15.60
N LEU A 735 -16.18 -8.61 -15.25
CA LEU A 735 -17.51 -8.05 -15.04
C LEU A 735 -18.09 -7.34 -16.27
N GLY A 736 -17.29 -7.08 -17.30
CA GLY A 736 -17.73 -6.38 -18.52
C GLY A 736 -18.83 -7.12 -19.30
N GLY A 737 -19.03 -8.43 -19.06
CA GLY A 737 -20.10 -9.25 -19.63
C GLY A 737 -21.42 -9.26 -18.83
N GLY A 738 -21.62 -8.38 -17.84
CA GLY A 738 -22.87 -8.28 -17.07
C GLY A 738 -22.84 -8.95 -15.69
N GLY A 739 -21.73 -9.55 -15.28
CA GLY A 739 -21.63 -10.32 -14.03
C GLY A 739 -21.48 -9.49 -12.74
N GLY A 740 -21.59 -8.16 -12.79
CA GLY A 740 -21.44 -7.29 -11.63
C GLY A 740 -21.48 -5.81 -11.98
N ILE A 741 -21.23 -4.96 -10.97
CA ILE A 741 -21.16 -3.51 -11.09
C ILE A 741 -19.72 -3.04 -10.92
N LEU A 742 -19.19 -2.32 -11.92
CA LEU A 742 -17.93 -1.60 -11.82
C LEU A 742 -18.19 -0.16 -11.38
N THR A 743 -17.42 0.33 -10.42
CA THR A 743 -17.53 1.69 -9.92
C THR A 743 -16.20 2.43 -10.09
N GLU A 744 -16.26 3.75 -10.16
CA GLU A 744 -15.04 4.54 -9.95
C GLU A 744 -14.47 4.28 -8.55
N ARG A 745 -13.18 4.58 -8.39
CA ARG A 745 -12.47 4.31 -7.15
C ARG A 745 -12.71 5.44 -6.13
N SER A 746 -13.94 5.50 -5.59
CA SER A 746 -14.31 6.41 -4.50
C SER A 746 -15.18 5.69 -3.47
N PRO A 747 -15.10 6.04 -2.18
CA PRO A 747 -15.97 5.47 -1.15
C PRO A 747 -17.46 5.69 -1.44
N GLN A 748 -17.83 6.84 -2.00
CA GLN A 748 -19.21 7.19 -2.31
C GLN A 748 -19.75 6.30 -3.43
N ALA A 749 -19.08 6.22 -4.59
CA ALA A 749 -19.51 5.40 -5.71
C ALA A 749 -19.63 3.91 -5.34
N LEU A 750 -18.66 3.41 -4.54
CA LEU A 750 -18.71 2.03 -4.04
C LEU A 750 -19.92 1.81 -3.11
N ALA A 751 -20.19 2.75 -2.21
CA ALA A 751 -21.34 2.70 -1.31
C ALA A 751 -22.66 2.74 -2.07
N ASP A 752 -22.80 3.63 -3.04
CA ASP A 752 -24.02 3.79 -3.84
C ASP A 752 -24.35 2.50 -4.60
N ALA A 753 -23.36 1.85 -5.20
CA ALA A 753 -23.54 0.56 -5.87
C ALA A 753 -23.93 -0.56 -4.89
N ILE A 754 -23.32 -0.62 -3.72
CA ILE A 754 -23.67 -1.59 -2.67
C ILE A 754 -25.12 -1.35 -2.19
N ILE A 755 -25.48 -0.12 -1.86
CA ILE A 755 -26.84 0.23 -1.40
C ILE A 755 -27.88 -0.15 -2.45
N ARG A 756 -27.61 0.16 -3.73
CA ARG A 756 -28.49 -0.18 -4.85
C ARG A 756 -28.80 -1.66 -4.89
N LEU A 757 -27.80 -2.54 -4.72
CA LEU A 757 -28.01 -3.99 -4.73
C LEU A 757 -28.69 -4.50 -3.44
N LEU A 758 -28.39 -3.90 -2.29
CA LEU A 758 -29.02 -4.29 -1.02
C LEU A 758 -30.50 -3.90 -0.96
N THR A 759 -30.87 -2.82 -1.64
CA THR A 759 -32.25 -2.31 -1.67
C THR A 759 -33.10 -2.86 -2.82
N ASP A 760 -32.48 -3.53 -3.80
CA ASP A 760 -33.15 -4.17 -4.93
C ASP A 760 -32.73 -5.66 -5.05
N PRO A 761 -33.39 -6.56 -4.33
CA PRO A 761 -33.09 -7.99 -4.37
C PRO A 761 -33.31 -8.62 -5.76
N ALA A 762 -34.27 -8.12 -6.55
CA ALA A 762 -34.49 -8.62 -7.89
C ALA A 762 -33.33 -8.30 -8.84
N LEU A 763 -32.79 -7.09 -8.75
CA LEU A 763 -31.58 -6.69 -9.47
C LEU A 763 -30.38 -7.55 -9.04
N THR A 764 -30.20 -7.77 -7.73
CA THR A 764 -29.10 -8.56 -7.19
C THR A 764 -29.15 -10.00 -7.68
N GLN A 765 -30.34 -10.64 -7.68
CA GLN A 765 -30.52 -11.99 -8.19
C GLN A 765 -30.26 -12.07 -9.70
N ARG A 766 -30.73 -11.09 -10.47
CA ARG A 766 -30.47 -11.02 -11.92
C ARG A 766 -28.98 -10.90 -12.22
N ILE A 767 -28.25 -9.99 -11.53
CA ILE A 767 -26.81 -9.85 -11.69
C ILE A 767 -26.08 -11.14 -11.31
N GLY A 768 -26.49 -11.82 -10.23
CA GLY A 768 -25.91 -13.10 -9.84
C GLY A 768 -26.12 -14.19 -10.92
N HIS A 769 -27.29 -14.25 -11.53
CA HIS A 769 -27.56 -15.17 -12.64
C HIS A 769 -26.72 -14.84 -13.89
N ASP A 770 -26.63 -13.55 -14.26
CA ASP A 770 -25.82 -13.11 -15.38
C ASP A 770 -24.32 -13.37 -15.12
N ALA A 771 -23.88 -13.24 -13.84
CA ALA A 771 -22.53 -13.58 -13.41
C ALA A 771 -22.19 -15.05 -13.69
N THR A 772 -23.10 -15.98 -13.35
CA THR A 772 -22.89 -17.42 -13.61
C THR A 772 -22.69 -17.70 -15.09
N LYS A 773 -23.56 -17.14 -15.94
CA LYS A 773 -23.41 -17.28 -17.41
C LYS A 773 -22.09 -16.69 -17.92
N ALA A 774 -21.71 -15.51 -17.41
CA ALA A 774 -20.45 -14.86 -17.80
C ALA A 774 -19.22 -15.67 -17.33
N ALA A 775 -19.34 -16.47 -16.28
CA ALA A 775 -18.26 -17.32 -15.77
C ALA A 775 -17.98 -18.55 -16.64
N ASP A 776 -18.94 -19.01 -17.45
CA ASP A 776 -18.79 -20.21 -18.33
C ASP A 776 -17.60 -20.07 -19.29
N ARG A 777 -17.26 -18.85 -19.71
CA ARG A 777 -16.08 -18.60 -20.56
C ARG A 777 -14.73 -18.91 -19.90
N TYR A 778 -14.74 -19.09 -18.57
CA TYR A 778 -13.57 -19.44 -17.76
C TYR A 778 -13.56 -20.91 -17.36
N ASP A 779 -14.13 -21.74 -18.21
CA ASP A 779 -14.16 -23.20 -18.05
C ASP A 779 -12.75 -23.79 -18.00
N LYS A 780 -12.53 -24.77 -17.11
CA LYS A 780 -11.23 -25.39 -16.87
C LYS A 780 -10.67 -26.09 -18.11
N ASP A 781 -11.47 -26.92 -18.75
CA ASP A 781 -11.01 -27.75 -19.86
C ASP A 781 -10.66 -26.90 -21.09
N ARG A 782 -11.46 -25.87 -21.33
CA ARG A 782 -11.17 -24.87 -22.36
C ARG A 782 -9.83 -24.16 -22.08
N ILE A 783 -9.63 -23.68 -20.88
CA ILE A 783 -8.41 -22.94 -20.52
C ILE A 783 -7.17 -23.85 -20.55
N ILE A 784 -7.28 -25.09 -20.09
CA ILE A 784 -6.19 -26.05 -20.17
C ILE A 784 -5.85 -26.38 -21.61
N SER A 785 -6.84 -26.49 -22.51
CA SER A 785 -6.59 -26.71 -23.95
C SER A 785 -5.84 -25.53 -24.58
N MET A 786 -6.16 -24.28 -24.20
CA MET A 786 -5.38 -23.09 -24.63
C MET A 786 -3.91 -23.17 -24.17
N TRP A 787 -3.68 -23.65 -22.95
CA TRP A 787 -2.32 -23.86 -22.45
C TRP A 787 -1.56 -24.94 -23.22
N GLU A 788 -2.21 -26.05 -23.56
CA GLU A 788 -1.63 -27.09 -24.40
C GLU A 788 -1.20 -26.54 -25.77
N ASP A 789 -2.03 -25.69 -26.38
CA ASP A 789 -1.71 -25.06 -27.68
C ASP A 789 -0.50 -24.13 -27.59
N VAL A 790 -0.41 -23.30 -26.54
CA VAL A 790 0.78 -22.48 -26.28
C VAL A 790 2.02 -23.35 -26.06
N MET A 791 1.91 -24.45 -25.31
CA MET A 791 3.03 -25.36 -25.03
C MET A 791 3.45 -26.14 -26.28
N ALA A 792 2.52 -26.44 -27.17
CA ALA A 792 2.79 -27.09 -28.46
C ALA A 792 3.39 -26.13 -29.51
N GLY A 793 3.21 -24.84 -29.37
CA GLY A 793 3.63 -23.86 -30.35
C GLY A 793 2.59 -23.53 -31.41
N ASN A 794 1.34 -23.88 -31.17
CA ASN A 794 0.23 -23.73 -32.12
C ASN A 794 -0.54 -22.40 -31.92
N ALA A 795 -0.20 -21.62 -30.88
CA ALA A 795 -0.88 -20.39 -30.50
C ALA A 795 -0.03 -19.14 -30.79
#